data_da5c644542c4081eeaebbb0c86f8962a
#
_entry.id   da5c644542c4081eeaebbb0c86f8962a
#
_cell.length_a   1.000
_cell.length_b   1.000
_cell.length_c   1.000
_cell.angle_alpha   90.00
_cell.angle_beta   90.00
_cell.angle_gamma   90.00
#
_symmetry.space_group_name_H-M   'P 1'
#
loop_
_entity.id
_entity.type
_entity.pdbx_description
1 polymer ?
#
loop_
_entity_poly.entity_id
_entity_poly.type
_entity_poly.pdbx_seq_one_letter_code
_entity_poly.pdbx_strand_id
1 'polypeptide(L)'
;MRFAETGFNLEVDLSTGNVERVETDPRLTALHLGGLGTNARILWDRVPPETDPYSPDNLVIFAPGLLVGTPAPGANRTIVSTFSPQTRFLGYSMMGGFWGPELKHAGYDKLIVRGRSPKPVYLWIRDDRVEIRDATHLSGLGAGETADRIRAELGEPRAQVAAIGLAGENRVFFASIEHGRSSASRLGLGGVMGSKGLKAVAVRGTKDVNVARPAELFQHCQEVLRYIVVRDAKPVPGVMPILAGLGSPQEMKIVDEKWHTENFMWGNARTRRKDFWTPEIEEQWRGTQEQVRKRLISCYNCPMKCGATISVPGVSTYMMKCFSKLTYTMAAYSDLDFGFRIAQRATEYGVDAFSAPQVMAFALELLEAGILTEADFAGMPPDTEGRFFWLLDRIVRREGIGDVLADGTYWAAERIGKGAQEYAHNNIKKHEQLPLKLGMLNPVYFLMYCTGEKANITQIEGQFPQAPFPTMEERLDFVKDWIQVPDEKFKQYLLDWEPRGERSNPYYPTVEMCCDIVDWQEMMHYIDDAVGMCAGLGSFPLKPPYHIHNWPAILSAASGLDLDEEGLKTITRRNRNLVRALNNRRGLTRADERPPDDHWKRRFPELEQKLLDAYYAYKGWNENGIPTEATLRALGLDDVAEDFRRRGILPGGTADAAAKTTADGGKA
;
A
#
# COMPACT_ATOMS: atom_id res chain seq x y z
N MET A 1 19.45 13.86 23.59
CA MET A 1 18.67 14.55 22.52
C MET A 1 18.39 13.51 21.47
N ARG A 2 17.17 13.47 20.95
CA ARG A 2 16.78 12.56 19.85
C ARG A 2 16.94 13.30 18.53
N PHE A 3 17.34 12.58 17.48
CA PHE A 3 17.53 13.14 16.15
C PHE A 3 16.68 12.38 15.13
N ALA A 4 16.11 13.09 14.18
CA ALA A 4 15.09 12.64 13.25
C ALA A 4 13.82 12.09 13.95
N GLU A 5 13.79 12.12 15.26
CA GLU A 5 12.68 11.73 16.14
C GLU A 5 12.35 12.88 17.09
N THR A 6 11.11 12.89 17.57
CA THR A 6 10.65 13.78 18.64
C THR A 6 10.90 13.18 20.02
N GLY A 7 11.00 11.86 20.09
CA GLY A 7 11.16 11.07 21.32
C GLY A 7 9.84 10.72 22.03
N PHE A 8 8.68 11.02 21.40
CA PHE A 8 7.37 10.78 22.03
C PHE A 8 6.35 10.25 21.04
N ASN A 9 5.52 9.31 21.51
CA ASN A 9 4.27 8.93 20.89
C ASN A 9 3.11 9.63 21.57
N LEU A 10 2.03 9.85 20.84
CA LEU A 10 0.73 10.23 21.38
C LEU A 10 -0.15 8.98 21.42
N GLU A 11 -0.57 8.57 22.62
CA GLU A 11 -1.49 7.46 22.82
C GLU A 11 -2.86 7.96 23.23
N VAL A 12 -3.91 7.47 22.56
CA VAL A 12 -5.29 7.88 22.79
C VAL A 12 -6.15 6.63 22.98
N ASP A 13 -6.83 6.56 24.12
CA ASP A 13 -7.87 5.56 24.39
C ASP A 13 -9.25 6.22 24.31
N LEU A 14 -9.95 5.92 23.22
CA LEU A 14 -11.27 6.50 22.95
C LEU A 14 -12.39 5.94 23.84
N SER A 15 -12.18 4.80 24.53
CA SER A 15 -13.16 4.25 25.47
C SER A 15 -13.17 5.00 26.79
N THR A 16 -12.00 5.45 27.24
CA THR A 16 -11.82 6.16 28.51
C THR A 16 -11.68 7.67 28.35
N GLY A 17 -11.38 8.12 27.13
CA GLY A 17 -11.01 9.53 26.85
C GLY A 17 -9.58 9.88 27.26
N ASN A 18 -8.76 8.88 27.64
CA ASN A 18 -7.38 9.13 28.06
C ASN A 18 -6.49 9.52 26.89
N VAL A 19 -5.65 10.53 27.11
CA VAL A 19 -4.66 11.05 26.15
C VAL A 19 -3.33 11.14 26.86
N GLU A 20 -2.35 10.39 26.38
CA GLU A 20 -1.03 10.31 26.99
C GLU A 20 0.08 10.64 25.99
N ARG A 21 1.09 11.36 26.47
CA ARG A 21 2.37 11.55 25.79
C ARG A 21 3.37 10.54 26.36
N VAL A 22 3.68 9.53 25.57
CA VAL A 22 4.52 8.39 25.99
C VAL A 22 5.90 8.50 25.36
N GLU A 23 6.95 8.38 26.18
CA GLU A 23 8.33 8.39 25.67
C GLU A 23 8.59 7.16 24.78
N THR A 24 9.26 7.36 23.64
CA THR A 24 9.63 6.28 22.73
C THR A 24 10.88 5.56 23.18
N ASP A 25 10.90 4.23 23.07
CA ASP A 25 12.13 3.45 23.31
C ASP A 25 13.10 3.63 22.12
N PRO A 26 14.32 4.16 22.35
CA PRO A 26 15.33 4.36 21.31
C PRO A 26 15.75 3.04 20.64
N ARG A 27 15.61 1.91 21.35
CA ARG A 27 15.93 0.60 20.77
C ARG A 27 15.01 0.24 19.61
N LEU A 28 13.74 0.69 19.63
CA LEU A 28 12.83 0.46 18.50
C LEU A 28 13.35 1.12 17.22
N THR A 29 13.87 2.33 17.30
CA THR A 29 14.44 3.01 16.14
C THR A 29 15.76 2.35 15.70
N ALA A 30 16.63 1.97 16.63
CA ALA A 30 17.87 1.27 16.32
C ALA A 30 17.62 -0.09 15.65
N LEU A 31 16.55 -0.81 16.02
CA LEU A 31 16.24 -2.13 15.50
C LEU A 31 15.35 -2.11 14.24
N HIS A 32 14.51 -1.10 14.07
CA HIS A 32 13.44 -1.09 13.07
C HIS A 32 13.37 0.19 12.23
N LEU A 33 14.20 1.20 12.48
CA LEU A 33 14.25 2.56 11.94
C LEU A 33 13.00 3.38 12.26
N GLY A 34 11.84 2.98 11.81
CA GLY A 34 10.59 3.73 11.97
C GLY A 34 9.41 3.10 11.25
N GLY A 35 8.39 3.89 10.97
CA GLY A 35 7.27 3.55 10.11
C GLY A 35 6.73 2.14 10.32
N LEU A 36 6.74 1.33 9.26
CA LEU A 36 6.18 -0.03 9.26
C LEU A 36 6.86 -0.96 10.27
N GLY A 37 8.19 -0.95 10.35
CA GLY A 37 8.91 -1.86 11.23
C GLY A 37 8.55 -1.67 12.70
N THR A 38 8.55 -0.41 13.16
CA THR A 38 8.15 -0.08 14.53
C THR A 38 6.66 -0.34 14.77
N ASN A 39 5.78 -0.09 13.77
CA ASN A 39 4.35 -0.39 13.89
C ASN A 39 4.09 -1.90 14.04
N ALA A 40 4.80 -2.71 13.26
CA ALA A 40 4.70 -4.17 13.34
C ALA A 40 5.13 -4.67 14.73
N ARG A 41 6.20 -4.10 15.30
CA ARG A 41 6.64 -4.44 16.66
C ARG A 41 5.59 -4.07 17.71
N ILE A 42 5.03 -2.87 17.64
CA ILE A 42 3.98 -2.43 18.56
C ILE A 42 2.73 -3.34 18.45
N LEU A 43 2.31 -3.69 17.23
CA LEU A 43 1.18 -4.61 17.03
C LEU A 43 1.49 -6.01 17.55
N TRP A 44 2.71 -6.50 17.33
CA TRP A 44 3.15 -7.79 17.86
C TRP A 44 3.05 -7.86 19.37
N ASP A 45 3.54 -6.83 20.05
CA ASP A 45 3.62 -6.79 21.52
C ASP A 45 2.28 -6.55 22.19
N ARG A 46 1.40 -5.76 21.55
CA ARG A 46 0.24 -5.17 22.24
C ARG A 46 -1.11 -5.71 21.77
N VAL A 47 -1.18 -6.39 20.62
CA VAL A 47 -2.46 -6.87 20.07
C VAL A 47 -2.43 -8.39 19.93
N PRO A 48 -3.26 -9.12 20.68
CA PRO A 48 -3.39 -10.56 20.53
C PRO A 48 -3.76 -10.96 19.10
N PRO A 49 -3.24 -12.07 18.57
CA PRO A 49 -3.49 -12.47 17.18
C PRO A 49 -4.96 -12.80 16.89
N GLU A 50 -5.73 -13.15 17.89
CA GLU A 50 -7.16 -13.48 17.79
C GLU A 50 -8.05 -12.24 17.74
N THR A 51 -7.49 -11.04 17.94
CA THR A 51 -8.23 -9.77 17.99
C THR A 51 -8.96 -9.54 16.67
N ASP A 52 -10.30 -9.34 16.74
CA ASP A 52 -11.09 -8.93 15.58
C ASP A 52 -10.65 -7.55 15.09
N PRO A 53 -10.53 -7.32 13.77
CA PRO A 53 -10.13 -6.03 13.23
C PRO A 53 -10.99 -4.84 13.71
N TYR A 54 -12.26 -5.05 13.99
CA TYR A 54 -13.16 -4.01 14.50
C TYR A 54 -13.26 -3.96 16.04
N SER A 55 -12.50 -4.80 16.75
CA SER A 55 -12.42 -4.73 18.22
C SER A 55 -11.88 -3.38 18.70
N PRO A 56 -12.37 -2.87 19.84
CA PRO A 56 -11.72 -1.74 20.53
C PRO A 56 -10.24 -1.99 20.84
N ASP A 57 -9.84 -3.25 21.05
CA ASP A 57 -8.47 -3.64 21.37
C ASP A 57 -7.51 -3.62 20.19
N ASN A 58 -8.03 -3.66 18.96
CA ASN A 58 -7.20 -3.44 17.78
C ASN A 58 -6.65 -2.00 17.79
N LEU A 59 -5.41 -1.81 17.40
CA LEU A 59 -4.78 -0.49 17.31
C LEU A 59 -4.92 0.08 15.89
N VAL A 60 -5.04 1.40 15.81
CA VAL A 60 -4.74 2.15 14.57
C VAL A 60 -3.54 3.02 14.86
N ILE A 61 -2.44 2.80 14.14
CA ILE A 61 -1.17 3.49 14.34
C ILE A 61 -0.88 4.35 13.13
N PHE A 62 -0.74 5.66 13.33
CA PHE A 62 -0.26 6.61 12.34
C PHE A 62 1.19 6.94 12.66
N ALA A 63 2.12 6.48 11.84
CA ALA A 63 3.55 6.66 12.04
C ALA A 63 4.18 7.39 10.85
N PRO A 64 4.44 8.69 10.93
CA PRO A 64 5.41 9.32 10.04
C PRO A 64 6.72 8.55 10.08
N GLY A 65 7.31 8.31 8.89
CA GLY A 65 8.61 7.63 8.88
C GLY A 65 9.73 8.47 9.48
N LEU A 66 10.88 7.85 9.71
CA LEU A 66 11.99 8.47 10.46
C LEU A 66 12.42 9.83 9.89
N LEU A 67 12.53 9.96 8.57
CA LEU A 67 13.00 11.21 7.93
C LEU A 67 11.89 12.24 7.69
N VAL A 68 10.65 11.95 8.02
CA VAL A 68 9.54 12.90 7.84
C VAL A 68 9.72 14.09 8.77
N GLY A 69 9.55 15.31 8.22
CA GLY A 69 9.79 16.57 8.94
C GLY A 69 11.23 17.06 8.88
N THR A 70 12.15 16.27 8.30
CA THR A 70 13.54 16.69 8.01
C THR A 70 13.66 17.34 6.62
N PRO A 71 14.83 17.90 6.25
CA PRO A 71 15.08 18.41 4.91
C PRO A 71 15.14 17.37 3.79
N ALA A 72 15.09 16.06 4.08
CA ALA A 72 15.19 15.01 3.08
C ALA A 72 14.10 15.12 2.00
N PRO A 73 14.43 15.34 0.70
CA PRO A 73 13.47 15.53 -0.36
C PRO A 73 12.58 14.29 -0.54
N GLY A 74 11.25 14.47 -0.51
CA GLY A 74 10.30 13.37 -0.70
C GLY A 74 9.98 12.53 0.52
N ALA A 75 10.61 12.78 1.67
CA ALA A 75 10.27 12.15 2.95
C ALA A 75 9.00 12.80 3.53
N ASN A 76 7.84 12.24 3.20
CA ASN A 76 6.52 12.79 3.58
C ASN A 76 5.46 11.73 3.84
N ARG A 77 5.85 10.46 3.95
CA ARG A 77 4.89 9.37 4.11
C ARG A 77 4.60 9.07 5.57
N THR A 78 3.32 8.93 5.87
CA THR A 78 2.81 8.39 7.12
C THR A 78 2.33 6.98 6.86
N ILE A 79 2.86 6.02 7.59
CA ILE A 79 2.45 4.62 7.53
C ILE A 79 1.31 4.44 8.53
N VAL A 80 0.11 4.16 8.03
CA VAL A 80 -1.02 3.78 8.87
C VAL A 80 -1.08 2.27 8.93
N SER A 81 -1.14 1.69 10.12
CA SER A 81 -1.12 0.24 10.35
C SER A 81 -2.17 -0.20 11.35
N THR A 82 -2.79 -1.35 11.08
CA THR A 82 -3.80 -2.00 11.91
C THR A 82 -3.99 -3.46 11.46
N PHE A 83 -4.81 -4.26 12.14
CA PHE A 83 -5.31 -5.50 11.51
C PHE A 83 -6.45 -5.20 10.56
N SER A 84 -6.34 -5.74 9.35
CA SER A 84 -7.26 -5.49 8.24
C SER A 84 -8.58 -6.25 8.38
N PRO A 85 -9.74 -5.60 8.18
CA PRO A 85 -11.01 -6.32 8.11
C PRO A 85 -11.13 -7.18 6.85
N GLN A 86 -10.43 -6.82 5.79
CA GLN A 86 -10.48 -7.48 4.50
C GLN A 86 -9.65 -8.76 4.48
N THR A 87 -8.37 -8.66 4.83
CA THR A 87 -7.45 -9.81 4.80
C THR A 87 -7.44 -10.63 6.09
N ARG A 88 -7.79 -10.04 7.22
CA ARG A 88 -7.61 -10.53 8.60
C ARG A 88 -6.15 -10.53 9.07
N PHE A 89 -5.23 -10.11 8.23
CA PHE A 89 -3.78 -9.96 8.50
C PHE A 89 -3.43 -8.51 8.82
N LEU A 90 -2.14 -8.22 8.94
CA LEU A 90 -1.65 -6.84 9.03
C LEU A 90 -2.11 -6.06 7.78
N GLY A 91 -2.83 -4.98 8.01
CA GLY A 91 -3.13 -3.98 7.01
C GLY A 91 -2.24 -2.76 7.24
N TYR A 92 -1.57 -2.30 6.19
CA TYR A 92 -0.89 -1.02 6.24
C TYR A 92 -0.97 -0.28 4.91
N SER A 93 -0.93 1.03 4.98
CA SER A 93 -1.00 1.88 3.80
C SER A 93 -0.24 3.18 4.05
N MET A 94 0.34 3.75 2.98
CA MET A 94 1.13 4.97 3.07
C MET A 94 0.33 6.18 2.62
N MET A 95 0.24 7.18 3.48
CA MET A 95 -0.40 8.46 3.19
C MET A 95 0.68 9.55 3.03
N GLY A 96 0.75 10.18 1.87
CA GLY A 96 1.63 11.31 1.62
C GLY A 96 1.01 12.65 2.03
N GLY A 97 1.60 13.75 1.55
CA GLY A 97 1.07 15.09 1.80
C GLY A 97 1.77 15.81 2.94
N PHE A 98 1.02 16.47 3.81
CA PHE A 98 1.54 17.34 4.87
C PHE A 98 1.18 16.85 6.28
N TRP A 99 0.30 15.87 6.43
CA TRP A 99 -0.19 15.43 7.73
C TRP A 99 0.92 14.83 8.63
N GLY A 100 1.75 13.97 8.07
CA GLY A 100 2.87 13.37 8.81
C GLY A 100 3.90 14.39 9.29
N PRO A 101 4.38 15.29 8.41
CA PRO A 101 5.23 16.41 8.84
C PRO A 101 4.61 17.24 9.97
N GLU A 102 3.33 17.57 9.90
CA GLU A 102 2.65 18.33 10.96
C GLU A 102 2.61 17.55 12.30
N LEU A 103 2.42 16.21 12.28
CA LEU A 103 2.48 15.40 13.49
C LEU A 103 3.88 15.43 14.12
N LYS A 104 4.94 15.32 13.30
CA LYS A 104 6.32 15.45 13.76
C LYS A 104 6.58 16.84 14.36
N HIS A 105 6.13 17.88 13.67
CA HIS A 105 6.23 19.26 14.14
C HIS A 105 5.33 19.56 15.35
N ALA A 106 4.30 18.75 15.63
CA ALA A 106 3.56 18.80 16.87
C ALA A 106 4.31 18.12 18.03
N GLY A 107 5.38 17.39 17.76
CA GLY A 107 6.24 16.76 18.76
C GLY A 107 5.94 15.29 19.01
N TYR A 108 5.39 14.58 17.99
CA TYR A 108 5.05 13.16 18.12
C TYR A 108 5.59 12.34 16.96
N ASP A 109 6.20 11.19 17.28
CA ASP A 109 6.68 10.22 16.30
C ASP A 109 5.56 9.33 15.78
N LYS A 110 4.54 9.08 16.60
CA LYS A 110 3.35 8.29 16.25
C LYS A 110 2.12 8.80 16.98
N LEU A 111 0.97 8.58 16.35
CA LEU A 111 -0.33 8.56 17.01
C LEU A 111 -0.81 7.11 17.08
N ILE A 112 -1.08 6.60 18.27
CA ILE A 112 -1.58 5.26 18.55
C ILE A 112 -2.98 5.38 19.15
N VAL A 113 -3.99 4.88 18.45
CA VAL A 113 -5.39 4.96 18.88
C VAL A 113 -5.92 3.58 19.19
N ARG A 114 -6.46 3.41 20.38
CA ARG A 114 -7.23 2.24 20.82
C ARG A 114 -8.59 2.64 21.36
N GLY A 115 -9.38 1.65 21.75
CA GLY A 115 -10.69 1.89 22.31
C GLY A 115 -11.75 2.23 21.27
N ARG A 116 -12.93 2.61 21.73
CA ARG A 116 -14.07 3.03 20.91
C ARG A 116 -14.84 4.13 21.63
N SER A 117 -15.05 5.25 20.96
CA SER A 117 -15.95 6.29 21.44
C SER A 117 -17.41 5.88 21.25
N PRO A 118 -18.33 6.15 22.21
CA PRO A 118 -19.74 5.87 22.08
C PRO A 118 -20.47 6.74 21.04
N LYS A 119 -19.85 7.86 20.66
CA LYS A 119 -20.31 8.79 19.63
C LYS A 119 -19.17 9.19 18.70
N PRO A 120 -19.46 9.70 17.48
CA PRO A 120 -18.44 10.19 16.59
C PRO A 120 -17.59 11.29 17.23
N VAL A 121 -16.27 11.17 17.11
CA VAL A 121 -15.29 12.16 17.61
C VAL A 121 -14.24 12.45 16.57
N TYR A 122 -13.57 13.58 16.68
CA TYR A 122 -12.30 13.85 16.01
C TYR A 122 -11.23 14.27 17.01
N LEU A 123 -9.97 14.00 16.66
CA LEU A 123 -8.83 14.46 17.46
C LEU A 123 -8.35 15.80 16.91
N TRP A 124 -8.10 16.77 17.81
CA TRP A 124 -7.40 18.01 17.52
C TRP A 124 -6.06 18.04 18.24
N ILE A 125 -4.97 18.03 17.47
CA ILE A 125 -3.59 18.02 17.98
C ILE A 125 -2.95 19.35 17.56
N ARG A 126 -2.61 20.17 18.54
CA ARG A 126 -1.85 21.41 18.34
C ARG A 126 -0.68 21.45 19.32
N ASP A 127 0.48 21.03 18.86
CA ASP A 127 1.66 20.85 19.69
C ASP A 127 1.32 19.97 20.94
N ASP A 128 1.53 20.47 22.15
CA ASP A 128 1.25 19.71 23.38
C ASP A 128 -0.24 19.71 23.78
N ARG A 129 -1.08 20.46 23.08
CA ARG A 129 -2.52 20.47 23.34
C ARG A 129 -3.23 19.45 22.44
N VAL A 130 -3.84 18.47 23.07
CA VAL A 130 -4.59 17.41 22.39
C VAL A 130 -6.00 17.33 22.96
N GLU A 131 -7.00 17.36 22.07
CA GLU A 131 -8.41 17.37 22.43
C GLU A 131 -9.16 16.28 21.65
N ILE A 132 -10.06 15.57 22.35
CA ILE A 132 -11.08 14.71 21.73
C ILE A 132 -12.35 15.57 21.63
N ARG A 133 -12.78 15.85 20.40
CA ARG A 133 -13.92 16.72 20.12
C ARG A 133 -15.09 15.95 19.52
N ASP A 134 -16.29 16.40 19.80
CA ASP A 134 -17.52 15.85 19.21
C ASP A 134 -17.52 16.03 17.69
N ALA A 135 -17.79 14.96 16.95
CA ALA A 135 -17.90 14.96 15.50
C ALA A 135 -19.30 14.52 15.02
N THR A 136 -20.31 14.53 15.89
CA THR A 136 -21.67 14.10 15.52
C THR A 136 -22.23 14.89 14.34
N HIS A 137 -21.93 16.20 14.28
CA HIS A 137 -22.34 17.10 13.20
C HIS A 137 -21.58 16.89 11.88
N LEU A 138 -20.53 16.08 11.91
CA LEU A 138 -19.73 15.68 10.72
C LEU A 138 -20.12 14.30 10.17
N SER A 139 -21.03 13.60 10.84
CA SER A 139 -21.49 12.28 10.40
C SER A 139 -22.19 12.36 9.04
N GLY A 140 -21.89 11.39 8.17
CA GLY A 140 -22.43 11.32 6.81
C GLY A 140 -21.75 12.24 5.80
N LEU A 141 -20.87 13.14 6.25
CA LEU A 141 -20.13 14.04 5.35
C LEU A 141 -19.00 13.30 4.64
N GLY A 142 -18.68 13.76 3.43
CA GLY A 142 -17.49 13.33 2.70
C GLY A 142 -16.20 13.69 3.42
N ALA A 143 -15.12 13.00 3.08
CA ALA A 143 -13.82 13.21 3.75
C ALA A 143 -13.26 14.62 3.50
N GLY A 144 -13.39 15.14 2.28
CA GLY A 144 -12.98 16.51 1.93
C GLY A 144 -13.79 17.56 2.66
N GLU A 145 -15.12 17.45 2.62
CA GLU A 145 -16.02 18.37 3.34
C GLU A 145 -15.77 18.32 4.87
N THR A 146 -15.56 17.14 5.43
CA THR A 146 -15.19 16.98 6.84
C THR A 146 -13.93 17.78 7.18
N ALA A 147 -12.91 17.68 6.33
CA ALA A 147 -11.65 18.40 6.55
C ALA A 147 -11.83 19.92 6.50
N ASP A 148 -12.63 20.41 5.57
CA ASP A 148 -12.89 21.87 5.43
C ASP A 148 -13.70 22.40 6.59
N ARG A 149 -14.72 21.68 7.06
CA ARG A 149 -15.52 22.08 8.23
C ARG A 149 -14.69 22.11 9.52
N ILE A 150 -13.83 21.11 9.72
CA ILE A 150 -12.92 21.09 10.87
C ILE A 150 -11.96 22.29 10.85
N ARG A 151 -11.36 22.62 9.70
CA ARG A 151 -10.50 23.82 9.57
C ARG A 151 -11.25 25.11 9.90
N ALA A 152 -12.48 25.24 9.40
CA ALA A 152 -13.33 26.39 9.68
C ALA A 152 -13.70 26.48 11.18
N GLU A 153 -14.11 25.38 11.80
CA GLU A 153 -14.45 25.29 13.23
C GLU A 153 -13.27 25.65 14.14
N LEU A 154 -12.06 25.15 13.77
CA LEU A 154 -10.85 25.43 14.51
C LEU A 154 -10.29 26.84 14.30
N GLY A 155 -10.77 27.59 13.29
CA GLY A 155 -10.15 28.84 12.85
C GLY A 155 -8.68 28.68 12.43
N GLU A 156 -8.28 27.46 12.01
CA GLU A 156 -6.91 27.14 11.63
C GLU A 156 -6.86 26.56 10.20
N PRO A 157 -6.74 27.42 9.18
CA PRO A 157 -6.76 26.98 7.79
C PRO A 157 -5.56 26.13 7.39
N ARG A 158 -4.48 26.15 8.17
CA ARG A 158 -3.28 25.34 7.94
C ARG A 158 -3.33 23.97 8.61
N ALA A 159 -4.35 23.65 9.41
CA ALA A 159 -4.51 22.35 10.02
C ALA A 159 -4.57 21.25 8.94
N GLN A 160 -3.77 20.23 9.12
CA GLN A 160 -3.78 19.07 8.24
C GLN A 160 -4.74 18.03 8.80
N VAL A 161 -5.71 17.63 8.01
CA VAL A 161 -6.79 16.74 8.46
C VAL A 161 -6.73 15.43 7.67
N ALA A 162 -6.69 14.31 8.37
CA ALA A 162 -6.92 12.98 7.86
C ALA A 162 -8.33 12.54 8.30
N ALA A 163 -9.21 12.21 7.37
CA ALA A 163 -10.61 11.92 7.67
C ALA A 163 -11.12 10.68 6.94
N ILE A 164 -12.14 10.04 7.49
CA ILE A 164 -12.92 9.02 6.80
C ILE A 164 -14.20 9.64 6.22
N GLY A 165 -14.62 9.09 5.07
CA GLY A 165 -15.93 9.35 4.51
C GLY A 165 -16.98 8.34 4.99
N LEU A 166 -18.11 8.30 4.30
CA LEU A 166 -19.25 7.43 4.63
C LEU A 166 -18.88 5.93 4.63
N ALA A 167 -17.99 5.51 3.74
CA ALA A 167 -17.52 4.12 3.69
C ALA A 167 -16.80 3.69 4.98
N GLY A 168 -16.01 4.60 5.58
CA GLY A 168 -15.35 4.34 6.85
C GLY A 168 -16.35 4.25 8.01
N GLU A 169 -17.32 5.18 8.07
CA GLU A 169 -18.40 5.15 9.08
C GLU A 169 -19.20 3.84 9.03
N ASN A 170 -19.49 3.35 7.82
CA ASN A 170 -20.23 2.12 7.58
C ASN A 170 -19.35 0.88 7.54
N ARG A 171 -18.07 0.98 7.89
CA ARG A 171 -17.14 -0.15 8.00
C ARG A 171 -17.04 -0.98 6.71
N VAL A 172 -17.01 -0.34 5.56
CA VAL A 172 -16.71 -0.99 4.28
C VAL A 172 -15.30 -1.57 4.35
N PHE A 173 -15.11 -2.83 3.95
CA PHE A 173 -13.84 -3.55 4.12
C PHE A 173 -12.68 -2.97 3.32
N PHE A 174 -12.94 -2.14 2.34
CA PHE A 174 -11.97 -1.39 1.55
C PHE A 174 -12.11 0.13 1.72
N ALA A 175 -12.61 0.57 2.88
CA ALA A 175 -12.66 1.99 3.22
C ALA A 175 -11.28 2.57 3.48
N SER A 176 -11.06 3.80 3.02
CA SER A 176 -9.79 4.54 3.10
C SER A 176 -9.83 5.68 4.11
N ILE A 177 -8.64 6.15 4.49
CA ILE A 177 -8.44 7.39 5.25
C ILE A 177 -7.87 8.43 4.29
N GLU A 178 -8.52 9.58 4.17
CA GLU A 178 -8.25 10.60 3.17
C GLU A 178 -7.51 11.80 3.74
N HIS A 179 -6.51 12.29 3.01
CA HIS A 179 -5.79 13.51 3.31
C HIS A 179 -5.45 14.27 2.02
N GLY A 180 -6.31 15.20 1.61
CA GLY A 180 -6.16 15.92 0.35
C GLY A 180 -6.12 14.95 -0.85
N ARG A 181 -5.03 15.01 -1.64
CA ARG A 181 -4.82 14.07 -2.76
C ARG A 181 -4.27 12.71 -2.34
N SER A 182 -3.82 12.58 -1.11
CA SER A 182 -3.21 11.36 -0.59
C SER A 182 -4.20 10.58 0.27
N SER A 183 -4.01 9.28 0.39
CA SER A 183 -4.85 8.45 1.24
C SER A 183 -4.09 7.24 1.75
N ALA A 184 -4.46 6.76 2.93
CA ALA A 184 -4.20 5.40 3.36
C ALA A 184 -5.38 4.55 2.86
N SER A 185 -5.30 4.09 1.60
CA SER A 185 -6.48 3.65 0.88
C SER A 185 -6.74 2.14 0.94
N ARG A 186 -5.70 1.32 1.06
CA ARG A 186 -5.87 -0.12 0.93
C ARG A 186 -6.16 -0.81 2.28
N LEU A 187 -6.72 -2.04 2.19
CA LEU A 187 -6.89 -2.98 3.31
C LEU A 187 -7.88 -2.53 4.41
N GLY A 188 -8.76 -1.57 4.09
CA GLY A 188 -9.90 -1.23 4.95
C GLY A 188 -9.57 -0.45 6.23
N LEU A 189 -8.44 0.27 6.25
CA LEU A 189 -8.00 1.01 7.44
C LEU A 189 -9.02 2.08 7.87
N GLY A 190 -9.72 2.70 6.90
CA GLY A 190 -10.81 3.65 7.18
C GLY A 190 -11.97 3.02 7.93
N GLY A 191 -12.33 1.76 7.62
CA GLY A 191 -13.35 1.03 8.33
C GLY A 191 -12.97 0.71 9.79
N VAL A 192 -11.69 0.42 10.06
CA VAL A 192 -11.18 0.25 11.43
C VAL A 192 -11.24 1.56 12.20
N MET A 193 -10.84 2.67 11.58
CA MET A 193 -10.95 4.01 12.18
C MET A 193 -12.41 4.34 12.51
N GLY A 194 -13.35 4.06 11.57
CA GLY A 194 -14.79 4.25 11.78
C GLY A 194 -15.37 3.35 12.87
N SER A 195 -14.89 2.10 13.00
CA SER A 195 -15.33 1.19 14.06
C SER A 195 -15.00 1.69 15.48
N LYS A 196 -14.02 2.60 15.60
CA LYS A 196 -13.64 3.26 16.84
C LYS A 196 -14.44 4.55 17.11
N GLY A 197 -15.34 4.95 16.21
CA GLY A 197 -16.05 6.23 16.29
C GLY A 197 -15.14 7.42 15.96
N LEU A 198 -13.97 7.20 15.35
CA LEU A 198 -13.02 8.27 15.02
C LEU A 198 -13.27 8.76 13.58
N LYS A 199 -13.85 9.95 13.44
CA LYS A 199 -14.18 10.58 12.15
C LYS A 199 -12.97 11.19 11.47
N ALA A 200 -12.09 11.86 12.26
CA ALA A 200 -10.94 12.56 11.71
C ALA A 200 -9.83 12.77 12.76
N VAL A 201 -8.63 13.07 12.25
CA VAL A 201 -7.50 13.56 13.04
C VAL A 201 -6.97 14.83 12.39
N ALA A 202 -7.12 15.97 13.08
CA ALA A 202 -6.61 17.26 12.69
C ALA A 202 -5.31 17.58 13.45
N VAL A 203 -4.29 18.05 12.74
CA VAL A 203 -2.97 18.31 13.30
C VAL A 203 -2.44 19.67 12.86
N ARG A 204 -1.82 20.40 13.77
CA ARG A 204 -1.01 21.59 13.52
C ARG A 204 0.21 21.57 14.44
N GLY A 205 1.39 21.51 13.88
CA GLY A 205 2.66 21.52 14.61
C GLY A 205 3.48 22.78 14.35
N THR A 206 4.24 23.20 15.37
CA THR A 206 5.14 24.37 15.26
C THR A 206 6.54 24.12 15.80
N LYS A 207 6.82 22.90 16.27
CA LYS A 207 8.12 22.51 16.82
C LYS A 207 9.09 22.05 15.72
N ASP A 208 10.37 22.05 16.05
CA ASP A 208 11.41 21.56 15.15
C ASP A 208 11.64 20.06 15.32
N VAL A 209 12.15 19.45 14.24
CA VAL A 209 12.71 18.09 14.26
C VAL A 209 14.24 18.21 14.23
N ASN A 210 14.90 17.75 15.28
CA ASN A 210 16.35 17.83 15.38
C ASN A 210 17.03 16.87 14.41
N VAL A 211 18.15 17.30 13.85
CA VAL A 211 19.00 16.53 12.93
C VAL A 211 20.40 16.40 13.53
N ALA A 212 20.98 15.21 13.48
CA ALA A 212 22.26 14.94 14.14
C ALA A 212 23.43 15.74 13.51
N ARG A 213 23.51 15.73 12.18
CA ARG A 213 24.54 16.45 11.41
C ARG A 213 23.89 17.27 10.29
N PRO A 214 23.35 18.47 10.59
CA PRO A 214 22.53 19.23 9.64
C PRO A 214 23.24 19.61 8.35
N ALA A 215 24.51 20.01 8.41
CA ALA A 215 25.28 20.41 7.24
C ALA A 215 25.52 19.23 6.28
N GLU A 216 25.86 18.08 6.85
CA GLU A 216 26.08 16.84 6.09
C GLU A 216 24.77 16.34 5.45
N LEU A 217 23.67 16.29 6.20
CA LEU A 217 22.37 15.96 5.64
C LEU A 217 21.97 16.92 4.51
N PHE A 218 22.19 18.22 4.68
CA PHE A 218 21.90 19.20 3.64
C PHE A 218 22.70 18.95 2.37
N GLN A 219 23.98 18.57 2.47
CA GLN A 219 24.81 18.22 1.33
C GLN A 219 24.21 17.01 0.57
N HIS A 220 23.87 15.94 1.28
CA HIS A 220 23.23 14.77 0.66
C HIS A 220 21.87 15.13 0.02
N CYS A 221 21.08 15.99 0.65
CA CYS A 221 19.85 16.49 0.05
C CYS A 221 20.08 17.25 -1.25
N GLN A 222 21.15 18.04 -1.34
CA GLN A 222 21.52 18.75 -2.57
C GLN A 222 21.93 17.79 -3.70
N GLU A 223 22.64 16.72 -3.37
CA GLU A 223 23.02 15.67 -4.33
C GLU A 223 21.76 14.98 -4.90
N VAL A 224 20.85 14.56 -4.03
CA VAL A 224 19.55 13.98 -4.42
C VAL A 224 18.75 14.95 -5.30
N LEU A 225 18.66 16.22 -4.91
CA LEU A 225 17.93 17.23 -5.68
C LEU A 225 18.54 17.45 -7.07
N ARG A 226 19.87 17.47 -7.19
CA ARG A 226 20.55 17.59 -8.49
C ARG A 226 20.17 16.41 -9.40
N TYR A 227 20.13 15.21 -8.86
CA TYR A 227 19.74 14.02 -9.62
C TYR A 227 18.28 14.09 -10.12
N ILE A 228 17.35 14.61 -9.30
CA ILE A 228 15.94 14.72 -9.66
C ILE A 228 15.69 15.88 -10.66
N VAL A 229 16.38 16.99 -10.50
CA VAL A 229 16.07 18.28 -11.17
C VAL A 229 17.00 18.58 -12.34
N VAL A 230 17.85 17.66 -12.79
CA VAL A 230 18.71 17.90 -13.96
C VAL A 230 17.87 18.19 -15.20
N ARG A 231 17.83 19.48 -15.56
CA ARG A 231 16.98 20.02 -16.64
C ARG A 231 17.36 19.56 -18.04
N ASP A 232 18.60 19.12 -18.24
CA ASP A 232 19.18 18.84 -19.56
C ASP A 232 19.59 17.37 -19.76
N ALA A 233 19.29 16.49 -18.80
CA ALA A 233 19.55 15.07 -18.99
C ALA A 233 18.57 14.49 -19.99
N LYS A 234 19.07 13.83 -21.03
CA LYS A 234 18.22 12.98 -21.87
C LYS A 234 17.47 12.03 -20.96
N PRO A 235 16.15 11.86 -21.13
CA PRO A 235 15.39 10.95 -20.30
C PRO A 235 16.01 9.56 -20.41
N VAL A 236 16.57 9.07 -19.31
CA VAL A 236 17.02 7.69 -19.23
C VAL A 236 15.75 6.86 -19.10
N PRO A 237 15.52 5.84 -19.94
CA PRO A 237 14.37 4.98 -19.82
C PRO A 237 14.25 4.45 -18.38
N GLY A 238 13.07 4.61 -17.77
CA GLY A 238 12.82 4.17 -16.39
C GLY A 238 13.24 5.13 -15.28
N VAL A 239 13.74 6.32 -15.57
CA VAL A 239 14.03 7.36 -14.58
C VAL A 239 12.93 8.44 -14.58
N MET A 240 12.59 8.88 -13.39
CA MET A 240 11.47 9.74 -13.03
C MET A 240 11.45 11.20 -13.51
N PRO A 241 12.35 11.77 -14.35
CA PRO A 241 12.16 13.11 -14.91
C PRO A 241 10.83 13.29 -15.59
N ILE A 242 10.24 12.20 -15.99
CA ILE A 242 8.94 12.09 -16.62
C ILE A 242 7.80 12.54 -15.70
N LEU A 243 7.89 12.34 -14.39
CA LEU A 243 6.86 12.75 -13.44
C LEU A 243 7.01 14.19 -12.95
N ALA A 244 8.25 14.68 -12.93
CA ALA A 244 8.52 16.07 -12.55
C ALA A 244 8.05 17.00 -13.66
N GLY A 245 6.89 17.54 -13.55
CA GLY A 245 6.34 18.56 -14.47
C GLY A 245 5.09 18.15 -15.22
N LEU A 246 4.69 16.90 -15.22
CA LEU A 246 3.51 16.45 -15.95
C LEU A 246 2.26 16.31 -15.10
N GLY A 247 2.37 16.51 -13.79
CA GLY A 247 1.26 16.44 -12.84
C GLY A 247 0.42 15.19 -13.03
N SER A 248 0.24 14.41 -12.04
CA SER A 248 -0.29 13.07 -12.07
C SER A 248 0.50 12.11 -12.95
N PRO A 249 0.73 10.91 -12.50
CA PRO A 249 1.50 9.99 -13.29
C PRO A 249 1.02 10.17 -14.69
N GLN A 250 1.97 10.39 -15.55
CA GLN A 250 1.72 10.27 -16.93
C GLN A 250 1.04 8.99 -17.01
N GLU A 251 -0.21 9.21 -17.12
CA GLU A 251 -1.03 8.14 -17.35
C GLU A 251 -0.56 7.69 -18.65
N MET A 252 0.54 7.14 -18.34
CA MET A 252 1.19 6.18 -19.12
C MET A 252 1.09 6.53 -20.60
N LYS A 253 2.13 7.08 -21.15
CA LYS A 253 2.53 6.45 -22.40
C LYS A 253 2.70 4.96 -22.05
N ILE A 254 1.60 4.34 -21.69
CA ILE A 254 1.54 2.94 -21.61
C ILE A 254 1.49 2.50 -23.04
N VAL A 255 2.67 2.38 -23.59
CA VAL A 255 3.03 1.18 -24.25
C VAL A 255 2.15 0.89 -25.44
N ASP A 256 2.75 0.34 -26.43
CA ASP A 256 2.10 0.02 -27.67
C ASP A 256 0.74 -0.71 -27.49
N GLU A 257 -0.09 -0.57 -28.45
CA GLU A 257 -1.44 -1.11 -28.57
C GLU A 257 -1.52 -2.61 -28.20
N LYS A 258 -0.50 -3.37 -28.50
CA LYS A 258 -0.40 -4.80 -28.22
C LYS A 258 -0.23 -5.11 -26.74
N TRP A 259 0.50 -4.28 -26.01
CA TRP A 259 0.68 -4.42 -24.57
C TRP A 259 -0.64 -4.13 -23.81
N HIS A 260 -1.41 -3.13 -24.23
CA HIS A 260 -2.71 -2.83 -23.64
C HIS A 260 -3.71 -3.96 -23.81
N THR A 261 -3.86 -4.48 -25.00
CA THR A 261 -4.83 -5.54 -25.29
C THR A 261 -4.49 -6.87 -24.62
N GLU A 262 -3.21 -7.15 -24.38
CA GLU A 262 -2.77 -8.40 -23.77
C GLU A 262 -2.63 -8.31 -22.25
N ASN A 263 -2.31 -7.15 -21.69
CA ASN A 263 -1.91 -6.99 -20.29
C ASN A 263 -2.94 -6.30 -19.39
N PHE A 264 -3.79 -5.43 -19.95
CA PHE A 264 -4.90 -4.83 -19.21
C PHE A 264 -6.12 -5.73 -19.21
N MET A 265 -5.96 -6.90 -18.67
CA MET A 265 -7.12 -7.72 -18.31
C MET A 265 -7.49 -7.36 -16.87
N TRP A 266 -8.43 -6.47 -16.74
CA TRP A 266 -8.99 -6.04 -15.49
C TRP A 266 -9.69 -7.21 -14.82
N GLY A 267 -9.31 -7.56 -13.62
CA GLY A 267 -9.85 -8.61 -12.83
C GLY A 267 -11.22 -9.07 -13.29
N ASN A 268 -12.26 -8.54 -12.70
CA ASN A 268 -13.63 -8.86 -13.05
C ASN A 268 -14.17 -8.17 -14.29
N ALA A 269 -13.64 -7.01 -14.67
CA ALA A 269 -13.90 -6.46 -15.99
C ALA A 269 -13.09 -7.26 -17.03
N ARG A 270 -13.46 -8.51 -17.25
CA ARG A 270 -12.88 -9.30 -18.34
C ARG A 270 -13.04 -8.55 -19.63
N THR A 271 -11.97 -8.43 -20.37
CA THR A 271 -11.91 -7.83 -21.69
C THR A 271 -12.94 -8.41 -22.63
N ARG A 272 -14.17 -7.96 -22.48
CA ARG A 272 -15.21 -8.15 -23.49
C ARG A 272 -14.98 -7.28 -24.70
N ARG A 273 -14.14 -6.25 -24.55
CA ARG A 273 -13.80 -5.26 -25.56
C ARG A 273 -12.29 -5.20 -25.72
N LYS A 274 -11.75 -6.17 -26.46
CA LYS A 274 -10.34 -6.18 -26.89
C LYS A 274 -9.99 -4.96 -27.74
N ASP A 275 -10.99 -4.32 -28.29
CA ASP A 275 -10.94 -3.17 -29.18
C ASP A 275 -11.13 -1.83 -28.46
N PHE A 276 -11.21 -1.83 -27.12
CA PHE A 276 -11.47 -0.59 -26.36
C PHE A 276 -10.32 0.40 -26.46
N TRP A 277 -9.07 -0.08 -26.47
CA TRP A 277 -7.90 0.76 -26.59
C TRP A 277 -7.53 1.01 -28.04
N THR A 278 -7.77 2.22 -28.48
CA THR A 278 -7.33 2.68 -29.79
C THR A 278 -6.47 3.95 -29.62
N PRO A 279 -5.62 4.30 -30.60
CA PRO A 279 -4.87 5.56 -30.57
C PRO A 279 -5.74 6.79 -30.40
N GLU A 280 -6.96 6.76 -30.93
CA GLU A 280 -7.94 7.85 -30.81
C GLU A 280 -8.42 8.02 -29.37
N ILE A 281 -8.68 6.93 -28.65
CA ILE A 281 -9.06 6.95 -27.23
C ILE A 281 -7.90 7.49 -26.39
N GLU A 282 -6.68 7.07 -26.66
CA GLU A 282 -5.49 7.57 -25.97
C GLU A 282 -5.33 9.10 -26.17
N GLU A 283 -5.49 9.57 -27.40
CA GLU A 283 -5.41 11.00 -27.70
C GLU A 283 -6.55 11.80 -27.03
N GLN A 284 -7.76 11.28 -27.07
CA GLN A 284 -8.91 11.88 -26.38
C GLN A 284 -8.63 11.99 -24.87
N TRP A 285 -8.13 10.94 -24.24
CA TRP A 285 -7.83 10.95 -22.81
C TRP A 285 -6.74 11.97 -22.47
N ARG A 286 -5.71 12.06 -23.30
CA ARG A 286 -4.64 13.06 -23.12
C ARG A 286 -5.21 14.47 -23.21
N GLY A 287 -6.01 14.76 -24.23
CA GLY A 287 -6.67 16.04 -24.39
C GLY A 287 -7.57 16.41 -23.22
N THR A 288 -8.42 15.48 -22.76
CA THR A 288 -9.28 15.68 -21.60
C THR A 288 -8.46 16.00 -20.35
N GLN A 289 -7.38 15.26 -20.11
CA GLN A 289 -6.52 15.46 -18.95
C GLN A 289 -5.84 16.84 -18.95
N GLU A 290 -5.39 17.31 -20.08
CA GLU A 290 -4.81 18.65 -20.21
C GLU A 290 -5.83 19.75 -19.94
N GLN A 291 -7.06 19.60 -20.44
CA GLN A 291 -8.15 20.57 -20.24
C GLN A 291 -8.58 20.68 -18.78
N VAL A 292 -8.70 19.57 -18.07
CA VAL A 292 -9.21 19.58 -16.69
C VAL A 292 -8.16 20.00 -15.67
N ARG A 293 -6.88 19.89 -15.99
CA ARG A 293 -5.77 20.22 -15.08
C ARG A 293 -5.68 21.74 -14.85
N LYS A 294 -5.71 22.15 -13.58
CA LYS A 294 -5.61 23.56 -13.19
C LYS A 294 -4.26 23.91 -12.60
N ARG A 295 -3.74 23.10 -11.70
CA ARG A 295 -2.50 23.39 -10.99
C ARG A 295 -1.79 22.09 -10.61
N LEU A 296 -0.45 22.06 -10.80
CA LEU A 296 0.41 21.02 -10.24
C LEU A 296 0.59 21.23 -8.74
N ILE A 297 0.54 20.14 -7.99
CA ILE A 297 0.74 20.12 -6.54
C ILE A 297 1.74 19.03 -6.15
N SER A 298 2.41 19.24 -5.03
CA SER A 298 3.35 18.26 -4.45
C SER A 298 3.02 17.98 -2.99
N CYS A 299 3.59 16.90 -2.48
CA CYS A 299 3.65 16.64 -1.05
C CYS A 299 4.72 17.53 -0.39
N TYR A 300 4.77 17.51 0.95
CA TYR A 300 5.78 18.21 1.73
C TYR A 300 7.19 17.89 1.21
N ASN A 301 7.99 18.91 1.03
CA ASN A 301 9.39 18.84 0.58
C ASN A 301 9.63 17.89 -0.62
N CYS A 302 8.71 17.84 -1.58
CA CYS A 302 8.82 16.97 -2.74
C CYS A 302 8.94 17.77 -4.04
N PRO A 303 10.01 17.61 -4.81
CA PRO A 303 10.22 18.35 -6.06
C PRO A 303 9.40 17.80 -7.24
N MET A 304 8.85 16.60 -7.11
CA MET A 304 8.23 15.81 -8.19
C MET A 304 6.98 16.44 -8.80
N LYS A 305 6.18 17.18 -8.00
CA LYS A 305 4.90 17.77 -8.44
C LYS A 305 4.00 16.77 -9.19
N CYS A 306 3.94 15.53 -8.71
CA CYS A 306 3.21 14.44 -9.38
C CYS A 306 1.69 14.49 -9.15
N GLY A 307 1.18 15.47 -8.44
CA GLY A 307 -0.25 15.67 -8.22
C GLY A 307 -0.79 16.84 -9.01
N ALA A 308 -2.11 16.88 -9.17
CA ALA A 308 -2.80 18.00 -9.79
C ALA A 308 -4.09 18.35 -9.05
N THR A 309 -4.42 19.63 -9.05
CA THR A 309 -5.78 20.08 -8.84
C THR A 309 -6.47 20.07 -10.20
N ILE A 310 -7.65 19.50 -10.27
CA ILE A 310 -8.44 19.40 -11.51
C ILE A 310 -9.81 20.02 -11.33
N SER A 311 -10.40 20.42 -12.44
CA SER A 311 -11.78 20.92 -12.50
C SER A 311 -12.46 20.28 -13.70
N VAL A 312 -13.48 19.49 -13.45
CA VAL A 312 -14.29 18.80 -14.45
C VAL A 312 -15.66 19.49 -14.50
N PRO A 313 -16.27 19.69 -15.66
CA PRO A 313 -17.62 20.25 -15.75
C PRO A 313 -18.62 19.47 -14.87
N GLY A 314 -19.40 20.21 -14.09
CA GLY A 314 -20.39 19.62 -13.17
C GLY A 314 -19.82 19.02 -11.89
N VAL A 315 -18.51 19.16 -11.65
CA VAL A 315 -17.83 18.66 -10.44
C VAL A 315 -17.04 19.81 -9.80
N SER A 316 -17.00 19.85 -8.48
CA SER A 316 -16.15 20.80 -7.78
C SER A 316 -14.67 20.53 -8.06
N THR A 317 -13.86 21.58 -8.04
CA THR A 317 -12.40 21.43 -8.12
C THR A 317 -11.88 20.59 -6.96
N TYR A 318 -11.11 19.56 -7.23
CA TYR A 318 -10.56 18.67 -6.23
C TYR A 318 -9.11 18.25 -6.52
N MET A 319 -8.45 17.73 -5.50
CA MET A 319 -7.09 17.20 -5.62
C MET A 319 -7.14 15.75 -6.11
N MET A 320 -6.69 15.51 -7.33
CA MET A 320 -6.74 14.21 -7.96
C MET A 320 -5.74 13.24 -7.34
N LYS A 321 -6.22 12.03 -7.04
CA LYS A 321 -5.38 10.89 -6.68
C LYS A 321 -4.76 10.23 -7.91
N CYS A 322 -3.63 9.56 -7.67
CA CYS A 322 -2.98 8.72 -8.66
C CYS A 322 -3.92 7.60 -9.13
N PHE A 323 -4.00 7.34 -10.41
CA PHE A 323 -4.74 6.25 -11.08
C PHE A 323 -6.26 6.14 -10.82
N SER A 324 -6.85 6.80 -9.84
CA SER A 324 -8.24 6.55 -9.43
C SER A 324 -9.25 6.68 -10.57
N LYS A 325 -9.12 7.69 -11.43
CA LYS A 325 -10.00 7.89 -12.58
C LYS A 325 -9.89 6.74 -13.58
N LEU A 326 -8.66 6.27 -13.85
CA LEU A 326 -8.43 5.20 -14.81
C LEU A 326 -9.09 3.89 -14.40
N THR A 327 -8.98 3.54 -13.12
CA THR A 327 -9.53 2.28 -12.61
C THR A 327 -11.04 2.19 -12.81
N TYR A 328 -11.76 3.30 -12.62
CA TYR A 328 -13.19 3.35 -12.86
C TYR A 328 -13.54 3.42 -14.35
N THR A 329 -12.84 4.27 -15.12
CA THR A 329 -13.05 4.39 -16.56
C THR A 329 -12.92 3.04 -17.26
N MET A 330 -11.88 2.28 -16.90
CA MET A 330 -11.62 0.99 -17.52
C MET A 330 -12.59 -0.10 -17.04
N ALA A 331 -12.99 -0.09 -15.77
CA ALA A 331 -13.99 -1.04 -15.27
C ALA A 331 -15.36 -0.84 -15.92
N ALA A 332 -15.71 0.40 -16.23
CA ALA A 332 -16.96 0.75 -16.88
C ALA A 332 -16.89 0.75 -18.41
N TYR A 333 -15.70 0.68 -19.02
CA TYR A 333 -15.49 0.94 -20.45
C TYR A 333 -16.11 2.27 -20.91
N SER A 334 -15.91 3.31 -20.12
CA SER A 334 -16.46 4.64 -20.35
C SER A 334 -15.35 5.66 -20.68
N ASP A 335 -15.70 6.92 -20.69
CA ASP A 335 -14.77 8.01 -20.96
C ASP A 335 -14.05 8.50 -19.69
N LEU A 336 -13.08 9.37 -19.86
CA LEU A 336 -12.27 9.89 -18.77
C LEU A 336 -13.04 10.92 -17.91
N ASP A 337 -14.04 11.63 -18.46
CA ASP A 337 -14.92 12.52 -17.72
C ASP A 337 -15.74 11.76 -16.68
N PHE A 338 -16.31 10.62 -17.06
CA PHE A 338 -16.90 9.69 -16.10
C PHE A 338 -15.90 9.27 -15.02
N GLY A 339 -14.69 8.87 -15.44
CA GLY A 339 -13.63 8.45 -14.53
C GLY A 339 -13.30 9.52 -13.49
N PHE A 340 -13.22 10.78 -13.88
CA PHE A 340 -13.01 11.91 -12.95
C PHE A 340 -14.19 12.14 -12.00
N ARG A 341 -15.42 12.08 -12.51
CA ARG A 341 -16.63 12.31 -11.71
C ARG A 341 -16.80 11.23 -10.63
N ILE A 342 -16.67 9.96 -11.00
CA ILE A 342 -16.83 8.88 -10.04
C ILE A 342 -15.65 8.80 -9.08
N ALA A 343 -14.41 9.08 -9.52
CA ALA A 343 -13.24 9.10 -8.65
C ALA A 343 -13.35 10.21 -7.58
N GLN A 344 -13.92 11.36 -7.90
CA GLN A 344 -14.21 12.38 -6.90
C GLN A 344 -15.22 11.88 -5.87
N ARG A 345 -16.34 11.33 -6.32
CA ARG A 345 -17.37 10.76 -5.43
C ARG A 345 -16.80 9.66 -4.53
N ALA A 346 -16.00 8.77 -5.09
CA ALA A 346 -15.33 7.69 -4.37
C ALA A 346 -14.32 8.23 -3.33
N THR A 347 -13.62 9.31 -3.65
CA THR A 347 -12.72 10.00 -2.72
C THR A 347 -13.48 10.61 -1.54
N GLU A 348 -14.60 11.29 -1.80
CA GLU A 348 -15.45 11.85 -0.74
C GLU A 348 -16.04 10.73 0.15
N TYR A 349 -16.46 9.63 -0.44
CA TYR A 349 -16.92 8.47 0.32
C TYR A 349 -15.80 7.74 1.07
N GLY A 350 -14.55 7.92 0.69
CA GLY A 350 -13.40 7.30 1.31
C GLY A 350 -13.31 5.81 1.01
N VAL A 351 -13.23 5.43 -0.28
CA VAL A 351 -13.01 4.04 -0.71
C VAL A 351 -11.73 3.87 -1.51
N ASP A 352 -11.18 2.67 -1.44
CA ASP A 352 -10.03 2.27 -2.26
C ASP A 352 -10.38 2.25 -3.75
N ALA A 353 -9.63 3.03 -4.53
CA ALA A 353 -9.83 3.18 -5.97
C ALA A 353 -9.48 1.92 -6.78
N PHE A 354 -8.84 0.93 -6.19
CA PHE A 354 -8.57 -0.35 -6.85
C PHE A 354 -9.62 -1.40 -6.52
N SER A 355 -10.05 -1.49 -5.27
CA SER A 355 -11.06 -2.47 -4.86
C SER A 355 -12.46 -2.10 -5.35
N ALA A 356 -12.90 -0.85 -5.14
CA ALA A 356 -14.27 -0.46 -5.46
C ALA A 356 -14.69 -0.73 -6.92
N PRO A 357 -13.93 -0.34 -7.97
CA PRO A 357 -14.33 -0.62 -9.35
C PRO A 357 -14.34 -2.12 -9.66
N GLN A 358 -13.47 -2.91 -9.04
CA GLN A 358 -13.46 -4.36 -9.23
C GLN A 358 -14.66 -5.04 -8.56
N VAL A 359 -15.06 -4.59 -7.37
CA VAL A 359 -16.27 -5.06 -6.69
C VAL A 359 -17.52 -4.74 -7.52
N MET A 360 -17.59 -3.56 -8.11
CA MET A 360 -18.72 -3.18 -8.98
C MET A 360 -18.74 -4.02 -10.27
N ALA A 361 -17.59 -4.21 -10.90
CA ALA A 361 -17.48 -5.07 -12.08
C ALA A 361 -17.83 -6.54 -11.77
N PHE A 362 -17.41 -7.06 -10.61
CA PHE A 362 -17.80 -8.38 -10.12
C PHE A 362 -19.32 -8.52 -9.97
N ALA A 363 -19.98 -7.53 -9.37
CA ALA A 363 -21.44 -7.55 -9.19
C ALA A 363 -22.17 -7.60 -10.54
N LEU A 364 -21.73 -6.82 -11.52
CA LEU A 364 -22.30 -6.83 -12.87
C LEU A 364 -22.02 -8.13 -13.62
N GLU A 365 -20.84 -8.74 -13.44
CA GLU A 365 -20.51 -10.03 -14.01
C GLU A 365 -21.39 -11.14 -13.44
N LEU A 366 -21.68 -11.12 -12.13
CA LEU A 366 -22.62 -12.07 -11.51
C LEU A 366 -24.06 -11.90 -12.00
N LEU A 367 -24.50 -10.67 -12.28
CA LEU A 367 -25.81 -10.41 -12.88
C LEU A 367 -25.88 -11.00 -14.29
N GLU A 368 -24.86 -10.78 -15.10
CA GLU A 368 -24.80 -11.32 -16.47
C GLU A 368 -24.71 -12.86 -16.50
N ALA A 369 -24.08 -13.45 -15.50
CA ALA A 369 -24.00 -14.91 -15.32
C ALA A 369 -25.28 -15.52 -14.75
N GLY A 370 -26.25 -14.70 -14.34
CA GLY A 370 -27.49 -15.16 -13.72
C GLY A 370 -27.35 -15.69 -12.29
N ILE A 371 -26.22 -15.47 -11.65
CA ILE A 371 -25.99 -15.80 -10.23
C ILE A 371 -26.72 -14.82 -9.32
N LEU A 372 -26.67 -13.54 -9.66
CA LEU A 372 -27.52 -12.48 -9.16
C LEU A 372 -28.60 -12.15 -10.21
N THR A 373 -29.71 -11.61 -9.78
CA THR A 373 -30.88 -11.33 -10.62
C THR A 373 -31.20 -9.84 -10.63
N GLU A 374 -32.00 -9.37 -11.59
CA GLU A 374 -32.47 -7.97 -11.65
C GLU A 374 -33.18 -7.54 -10.34
N ALA A 375 -33.77 -8.48 -9.60
CA ALA A 375 -34.39 -8.19 -8.31
C ALA A 375 -33.36 -7.76 -7.24
N ASP A 376 -32.14 -8.29 -7.30
CA ASP A 376 -31.04 -7.91 -6.41
C ASP A 376 -30.55 -6.46 -6.70
N PHE A 377 -30.82 -5.96 -7.90
CA PHE A 377 -30.46 -4.62 -8.38
C PHE A 377 -31.67 -3.70 -8.60
N ALA A 378 -32.73 -3.89 -7.84
CA ALA A 378 -33.95 -3.10 -8.01
C ALA A 378 -33.68 -1.59 -7.92
N GLY A 379 -34.03 -0.86 -8.99
CA GLY A 379 -33.80 0.58 -9.12
C GLY A 379 -32.43 0.97 -9.67
N MET A 380 -31.62 0.02 -10.13
CA MET A 380 -30.38 0.33 -10.83
C MET A 380 -30.68 0.94 -12.21
N PRO A 381 -30.03 2.06 -12.58
CA PRO A 381 -30.17 2.66 -13.91
C PRO A 381 -29.75 1.70 -15.04
N PRO A 382 -30.31 1.85 -16.25
CA PRO A 382 -29.95 0.98 -17.37
C PRO A 382 -28.61 1.31 -18.02
N ASP A 383 -28.16 2.56 -17.91
CA ASP A 383 -26.90 3.00 -18.51
C ASP A 383 -25.68 2.64 -17.64
N THR A 384 -24.53 2.46 -18.29
CA THR A 384 -23.31 1.97 -17.64
C THR A 384 -22.83 2.90 -16.53
N GLU A 385 -22.81 4.21 -16.75
CA GLU A 385 -22.34 5.17 -15.76
C GLU A 385 -23.26 5.23 -14.56
N GLY A 386 -24.57 5.28 -14.80
CA GLY A 386 -25.59 5.24 -13.74
C GLY A 386 -25.48 3.99 -12.88
N ARG A 387 -25.20 2.83 -13.48
CA ARG A 387 -24.96 1.56 -12.74
C ARG A 387 -23.80 1.68 -11.77
N PHE A 388 -22.67 2.26 -12.20
CA PHE A 388 -21.48 2.41 -11.35
C PHE A 388 -21.73 3.42 -10.21
N PHE A 389 -22.40 4.53 -10.46
CA PHE A 389 -22.76 5.48 -9.39
C PHE A 389 -23.76 4.85 -8.41
N TRP A 390 -24.76 4.13 -8.89
CA TRP A 390 -25.73 3.44 -8.07
C TRP A 390 -25.07 2.39 -7.19
N LEU A 391 -24.20 1.53 -7.76
CA LEU A 391 -23.46 0.51 -7.02
C LEU A 391 -22.57 1.14 -5.94
N LEU A 392 -21.83 2.20 -6.28
CA LEU A 392 -20.98 2.91 -5.32
C LEU A 392 -21.79 3.42 -4.13
N ASP A 393 -22.95 4.06 -4.38
CA ASP A 393 -23.82 4.55 -3.33
C ASP A 393 -24.38 3.43 -2.45
N ARG A 394 -24.84 2.31 -3.04
CA ARG A 394 -25.33 1.15 -2.30
C ARG A 394 -24.26 0.48 -1.46
N ILE A 395 -23.07 0.31 -2.00
CA ILE A 395 -21.93 -0.28 -1.30
C ILE A 395 -21.57 0.55 -0.07
N VAL A 396 -21.38 1.86 -0.24
CA VAL A 396 -20.94 2.70 0.88
C VAL A 396 -22.00 2.87 1.96
N ARG A 397 -23.28 2.74 1.62
CA ARG A 397 -24.41 2.77 2.57
C ARG A 397 -24.75 1.41 3.14
N ARG A 398 -24.18 0.34 2.61
CA ARG A 398 -24.53 -1.06 2.94
C ARG A 398 -26.04 -1.33 2.75
N GLU A 399 -26.61 -0.89 1.62
CA GLU A 399 -28.03 -1.05 1.31
C GLU A 399 -28.26 -2.15 0.27
N GLY A 400 -29.16 -3.10 0.55
CA GLY A 400 -29.51 -4.21 -0.34
C GLY A 400 -28.27 -5.04 -0.70
N ILE A 401 -28.05 -5.32 -1.99
CA ILE A 401 -26.85 -6.05 -2.47
C ILE A 401 -25.54 -5.32 -2.08
N GLY A 402 -25.58 -4.01 -1.89
CA GLY A 402 -24.43 -3.22 -1.46
C GLY A 402 -23.90 -3.63 -0.10
N ASP A 403 -24.70 -4.18 0.81
CA ASP A 403 -24.22 -4.68 2.10
C ASP A 403 -23.29 -5.90 1.92
N VAL A 404 -23.64 -6.77 0.99
CA VAL A 404 -22.80 -7.94 0.65
C VAL A 404 -21.52 -7.49 -0.03
N LEU A 405 -21.63 -6.59 -1.01
CA LEU A 405 -20.51 -6.08 -1.81
C LEU A 405 -19.53 -5.23 -1.00
N ALA A 406 -20.00 -4.59 0.09
CA ALA A 406 -19.15 -3.77 0.98
C ALA A 406 -18.03 -4.55 1.68
N ASP A 407 -18.10 -5.87 1.68
CA ASP A 407 -17.08 -6.74 2.25
C ASP A 407 -15.93 -7.07 1.26
N GLY A 408 -16.03 -6.62 -0.01
CA GLY A 408 -15.08 -6.93 -1.08
C GLY A 408 -15.40 -8.24 -1.81
N THR A 409 -14.77 -8.46 -2.96
CA THR A 409 -15.13 -9.56 -3.87
C THR A 409 -15.01 -10.95 -3.23
N TYR A 410 -13.95 -11.18 -2.45
CA TYR A 410 -13.74 -12.47 -1.78
C TYR A 410 -14.90 -12.81 -0.81
N TRP A 411 -15.15 -11.92 0.14
CA TRP A 411 -16.18 -12.15 1.16
C TRP A 411 -17.60 -12.07 0.59
N ALA A 412 -17.80 -11.20 -0.42
CA ALA A 412 -19.08 -11.15 -1.13
C ALA A 412 -19.35 -12.47 -1.86
N ALA A 413 -18.35 -13.05 -2.53
CA ALA A 413 -18.48 -14.34 -3.19
C ALA A 413 -18.84 -15.46 -2.21
N GLU A 414 -18.18 -15.50 -1.03
CA GLU A 414 -18.51 -16.45 0.03
C GLU A 414 -19.96 -16.29 0.55
N ARG A 415 -20.41 -15.05 0.75
CA ARG A 415 -21.77 -14.75 1.22
C ARG A 415 -22.86 -15.06 0.18
N ILE A 416 -22.60 -14.82 -1.10
CA ILE A 416 -23.52 -15.09 -2.20
C ILE A 416 -23.63 -16.61 -2.45
N GLY A 417 -22.50 -17.33 -2.40
CA GLY A 417 -22.46 -18.74 -2.76
C GLY A 417 -22.75 -18.96 -4.25
N LYS A 418 -23.45 -20.03 -4.60
CA LYS A 418 -23.94 -20.32 -5.97
C LYS A 418 -22.86 -20.32 -7.05
N GLY A 419 -21.60 -20.60 -6.70
CA GLY A 419 -20.46 -20.55 -7.62
C GLY A 419 -19.88 -19.14 -7.84
N ALA A 420 -20.29 -18.13 -7.07
CA ALA A 420 -19.75 -16.76 -7.19
C ALA A 420 -18.24 -16.68 -6.97
N GLN A 421 -17.65 -17.63 -6.25
CA GLN A 421 -16.19 -17.71 -6.01
C GLN A 421 -15.39 -17.83 -7.31
N GLU A 422 -15.95 -18.48 -8.34
CA GLU A 422 -15.31 -18.60 -9.66
C GLU A 422 -15.18 -17.25 -10.37
N TYR A 423 -15.96 -16.27 -9.97
CA TYR A 423 -15.97 -14.91 -10.51
C TYR A 423 -15.13 -13.92 -9.72
N ALA A 424 -14.60 -14.30 -8.56
CA ALA A 424 -13.70 -13.47 -7.77
C ALA A 424 -12.25 -13.52 -8.35
N HIS A 425 -12.10 -13.10 -9.60
CA HIS A 425 -10.94 -13.35 -10.46
C HIS A 425 -9.63 -12.66 -10.08
N ASN A 426 -9.62 -11.76 -9.11
CA ASN A 426 -8.42 -10.95 -8.82
C ASN A 426 -8.09 -10.88 -7.33
N ASN A 427 -8.29 -11.96 -6.61
CA ASN A 427 -8.02 -12.02 -5.19
C ASN A 427 -6.75 -12.79 -4.87
N ILE A 428 -5.92 -12.22 -4.00
CA ILE A 428 -4.86 -12.92 -3.28
C ILE A 428 -4.96 -12.45 -1.82
N LYS A 429 -4.85 -13.36 -0.86
CA LYS A 429 -5.02 -13.02 0.57
C LYS A 429 -6.35 -12.30 0.86
N LYS A 430 -7.42 -12.72 0.18
CA LYS A 430 -8.80 -12.23 0.39
C LYS A 430 -9.05 -10.77 0.02
N HIS A 431 -8.19 -10.15 -0.77
CA HIS A 431 -8.43 -8.79 -1.24
C HIS A 431 -8.07 -8.63 -2.71
N GLU A 432 -8.68 -7.66 -3.34
CA GLU A 432 -8.46 -7.34 -4.75
C GLU A 432 -7.04 -6.85 -4.96
N GLN A 433 -6.38 -7.44 -5.94
CA GLN A 433 -5.06 -7.03 -6.38
C GLN A 433 -5.15 -5.82 -7.32
N LEU A 434 -4.00 -5.26 -7.69
CA LEU A 434 -3.96 -4.33 -8.80
C LEU A 434 -4.60 -5.00 -10.03
N PRO A 435 -5.48 -4.30 -10.75
CA PRO A 435 -6.19 -4.90 -11.89
C PRO A 435 -5.30 -5.12 -13.12
N LEU A 436 -4.02 -5.25 -12.94
CA LEU A 436 -3.03 -5.58 -13.97
C LEU A 436 -2.58 -7.02 -13.78
N LYS A 437 -2.72 -7.84 -14.82
CA LYS A 437 -2.29 -9.25 -14.77
C LYS A 437 -0.78 -9.43 -15.02
N LEU A 438 0.02 -8.58 -14.42
CA LEU A 438 1.48 -8.58 -14.60
C LEU A 438 2.14 -9.88 -14.14
N GLY A 439 1.60 -10.51 -13.09
CA GLY A 439 2.09 -11.80 -12.59
C GLY A 439 2.01 -12.95 -13.59
N MET A 440 1.18 -12.84 -14.62
CA MET A 440 1.14 -13.84 -15.71
C MET A 440 2.29 -13.72 -16.68
N LEU A 441 2.85 -12.53 -16.77
CA LEU A 441 3.80 -12.18 -17.82
C LEU A 441 5.22 -12.17 -17.30
N ASN A 442 5.38 -12.02 -15.98
CA ASN A 442 6.67 -11.92 -15.35
C ASN A 442 6.68 -12.64 -14.00
N PRO A 443 7.52 -13.66 -13.82
CA PRO A 443 7.64 -14.42 -12.57
C PRO A 443 8.02 -13.57 -11.35
N VAL A 444 8.75 -12.48 -11.53
CA VAL A 444 9.07 -11.51 -10.45
C VAL A 444 7.80 -10.90 -9.89
N TYR A 445 6.91 -10.45 -10.75
CA TYR A 445 5.61 -9.90 -10.34
C TYR A 445 4.75 -10.92 -9.63
N PHE A 446 4.75 -12.17 -10.11
CA PHE A 446 4.03 -13.26 -9.46
C PHE A 446 4.49 -13.42 -8.01
N LEU A 447 5.79 -13.51 -7.76
CA LEU A 447 6.33 -13.62 -6.41
C LEU A 447 5.95 -12.42 -5.55
N MET A 448 6.11 -11.20 -6.05
CA MET A 448 5.78 -9.99 -5.33
C MET A 448 4.30 -9.90 -4.95
N TYR A 449 3.40 -10.29 -5.87
CA TYR A 449 1.96 -10.30 -5.58
C TYR A 449 1.59 -11.35 -4.55
N CYS A 450 2.13 -12.56 -4.70
CA CYS A 450 1.78 -13.67 -3.82
C CYS A 450 2.36 -13.49 -2.43
N THR A 451 3.63 -13.07 -2.32
CA THR A 451 4.34 -13.01 -1.04
C THR A 451 4.28 -11.67 -0.32
N GLY A 452 3.97 -10.58 -1.04
CA GLY A 452 3.81 -9.25 -0.47
C GLY A 452 2.57 -9.11 0.40
N GLU A 453 2.62 -8.27 1.44
CA GLU A 453 1.52 -8.09 2.39
C GLU A 453 0.36 -7.30 1.82
N LYS A 454 0.62 -6.33 0.96
CA LYS A 454 -0.43 -5.45 0.41
C LYS A 454 -0.63 -5.56 -1.09
N ALA A 455 0.15 -6.41 -1.77
CA ALA A 455 0.10 -6.60 -3.22
C ALA A 455 -0.19 -5.29 -3.97
N ASN A 456 0.74 -4.37 -3.85
CA ASN A 456 0.57 -3.00 -4.30
C ASN A 456 1.49 -2.73 -5.49
N ILE A 457 1.10 -1.76 -6.31
CA ILE A 457 1.87 -1.23 -7.43
C ILE A 457 3.31 -0.84 -7.02
N THR A 458 3.49 -0.32 -5.82
CA THR A 458 4.80 0.09 -5.32
C THR A 458 5.74 -1.08 -5.01
N GLN A 459 5.25 -2.30 -4.97
CA GLN A 459 6.08 -3.50 -4.86
C GLN A 459 6.40 -4.12 -6.23
N ILE A 460 5.82 -3.57 -7.30
CA ILE A 460 5.82 -4.18 -8.63
C ILE A 460 6.91 -3.60 -9.52
N GLU A 461 7.45 -2.47 -9.18
CA GLU A 461 8.10 -1.62 -10.15
C GLU A 461 9.59 -1.76 -10.24
N GLY A 462 10.18 -2.69 -9.51
CA GLY A 462 11.47 -3.25 -9.84
C GLY A 462 11.42 -3.93 -11.20
N GLN A 463 11.03 -3.19 -12.23
CA GLN A 463 11.09 -3.72 -13.58
C GLN A 463 12.56 -3.91 -13.90
N PHE A 464 12.95 -5.16 -13.96
CA PHE A 464 14.17 -5.49 -14.65
C PHE A 464 14.11 -4.82 -16.02
N PRO A 465 15.17 -4.09 -16.45
CA PRO A 465 15.09 -3.26 -17.63
C PRO A 465 14.73 -4.10 -18.84
N GLN A 466 13.51 -3.94 -19.30
CA GLN A 466 13.03 -4.49 -20.56
C GLN A 466 13.43 -3.57 -21.74
N ALA A 467 14.04 -2.44 -21.43
CA ALA A 467 14.48 -1.52 -22.46
C ALA A 467 15.46 -2.19 -23.40
N PRO A 468 15.35 -1.99 -24.70
CA PRO A 468 16.29 -2.49 -25.67
C PRO A 468 17.62 -1.73 -25.51
N PHE A 469 18.48 -2.28 -24.68
CA PHE A 469 19.88 -1.83 -24.65
C PHE A 469 20.61 -2.53 -25.78
N PRO A 470 21.34 -1.80 -26.63
CA PRO A 470 22.03 -2.37 -27.80
C PRO A 470 23.07 -3.41 -27.44
N THR A 471 23.72 -3.26 -26.27
CA THR A 471 24.77 -4.17 -25.82
C THR A 471 24.52 -4.68 -24.39
N MET A 472 25.14 -5.80 -24.06
CA MET A 472 25.14 -6.36 -22.72
C MET A 472 25.84 -5.38 -21.72
N GLU A 473 26.89 -4.72 -22.17
CA GLU A 473 27.65 -3.77 -21.35
C GLU A 473 26.81 -2.57 -20.94
N GLU A 474 26.07 -1.96 -21.87
CA GLU A 474 25.16 -0.85 -21.59
C GLU A 474 24.05 -1.27 -20.62
N ARG A 475 23.54 -2.51 -20.75
CA ARG A 475 22.55 -3.07 -19.86
C ARG A 475 23.09 -3.29 -18.46
N LEU A 476 24.29 -3.84 -18.35
CA LEU A 476 25.00 -4.01 -17.07
C LEU A 476 25.27 -2.68 -16.40
N ASP A 477 25.81 -1.70 -17.13
CA ASP A 477 26.11 -0.38 -16.60
C ASP A 477 24.85 0.34 -16.10
N PHE A 478 23.74 0.11 -16.79
CA PHE A 478 22.46 0.69 -16.37
C PHE A 478 21.94 0.13 -15.03
N VAL A 479 22.15 -1.15 -14.74
CA VAL A 479 21.52 -1.84 -13.62
C VAL A 479 22.44 -2.27 -12.49
N LYS A 480 23.77 -2.16 -12.68
CA LYS A 480 24.75 -2.64 -11.70
C LYS A 480 24.58 -2.10 -10.28
N ASP A 481 24.09 -0.87 -10.16
CA ASP A 481 23.81 -0.25 -8.86
C ASP A 481 22.38 -0.50 -8.36
N TRP A 482 21.60 -1.21 -9.15
CA TRP A 482 20.17 -1.38 -8.89
C TRP A 482 19.87 -2.60 -8.03
N ILE A 483 20.34 -3.79 -8.38
CA ILE A 483 20.06 -5.02 -7.63
C ILE A 483 21.21 -5.53 -6.77
N GLN A 484 22.34 -4.85 -6.78
CA GLN A 484 23.53 -5.18 -5.97
C GLN A 484 23.98 -6.65 -6.07
N VAL A 485 23.80 -7.23 -7.21
CA VAL A 485 24.38 -8.55 -7.52
C VAL A 485 25.76 -8.33 -8.10
N PRO A 486 26.76 -9.15 -7.78
CA PRO A 486 28.07 -9.05 -8.43
C PRO A 486 27.94 -9.07 -9.95
N ASP A 487 28.74 -8.24 -10.65
CA ASP A 487 28.64 -8.06 -12.09
C ASP A 487 28.65 -9.39 -12.87
N GLU A 488 29.49 -10.35 -12.46
CA GLU A 488 29.57 -11.66 -13.12
C GLU A 488 28.30 -12.49 -12.92
N LYS A 489 27.72 -12.47 -11.75
CA LYS A 489 26.42 -13.12 -11.49
C LYS A 489 25.31 -12.44 -12.28
N PHE A 490 25.34 -11.12 -12.37
CA PHE A 490 24.37 -10.35 -13.13
C PHE A 490 24.48 -10.60 -14.64
N LYS A 491 25.70 -10.68 -15.17
CA LYS A 491 25.93 -11.11 -16.56
C LYS A 491 25.34 -12.49 -16.85
N GLN A 492 25.55 -13.43 -15.92
CA GLN A 492 25.01 -14.76 -16.05
C GLN A 492 23.48 -14.74 -16.09
N TYR A 493 22.84 -13.96 -15.23
CA TYR A 493 21.38 -13.78 -15.25
C TYR A 493 20.87 -13.25 -16.58
N LEU A 494 21.57 -12.31 -17.20
CA LEU A 494 21.18 -11.79 -18.50
C LEU A 494 21.36 -12.81 -19.63
N LEU A 495 22.36 -13.69 -19.54
CA LEU A 495 22.61 -14.77 -20.50
C LEU A 495 21.59 -15.91 -20.35
N ASP A 496 21.22 -16.24 -19.09
CA ASP A 496 20.29 -17.30 -18.77
C ASP A 496 18.81 -16.88 -18.96
N TRP A 497 18.59 -15.67 -19.42
CA TRP A 497 17.26 -15.17 -19.65
C TRP A 497 16.64 -15.80 -20.90
N GLU A 498 15.79 -16.77 -20.70
CA GLU A 498 15.20 -17.56 -21.79
C GLU A 498 14.25 -16.73 -22.68
N PRO A 499 14.46 -16.71 -24.00
CA PRO A 499 13.51 -16.08 -24.92
C PRO A 499 12.19 -16.86 -24.97
N ARG A 500 11.08 -16.17 -24.74
CA ARG A 500 9.71 -16.72 -24.91
C ARG A 500 8.94 -15.94 -25.97
N GLY A 501 9.12 -16.32 -27.21
CA GLY A 501 8.84 -15.68 -28.49
C GLY A 501 7.53 -14.96 -28.78
N GLU A 502 6.45 -15.03 -27.96
CA GLU A 502 5.13 -14.46 -28.29
C GLU A 502 4.56 -13.50 -27.26
N ARG A 503 5.35 -13.03 -26.28
CA ARG A 503 4.86 -12.20 -25.20
C ARG A 503 5.48 -10.81 -25.24
N SER A 504 4.80 -9.83 -24.64
CA SER A 504 5.28 -8.46 -24.52
C SER A 504 6.66 -8.33 -23.85
N ASN A 505 7.06 -9.33 -23.05
CA ASN A 505 8.42 -9.54 -22.60
C ASN A 505 8.93 -10.86 -23.16
N PRO A 506 9.80 -10.85 -24.19
CA PRO A 506 10.32 -12.07 -24.80
C PRO A 506 11.27 -12.85 -23.90
N TYR A 507 11.68 -12.31 -22.75
CA TYR A 507 12.66 -12.92 -21.86
C TYR A 507 12.08 -13.14 -20.46
N TYR A 508 12.36 -14.31 -19.89
CA TYR A 508 11.99 -14.64 -18.51
C TYR A 508 13.26 -14.81 -17.65
N PRO A 509 13.32 -14.21 -16.47
CA PRO A 509 14.41 -14.44 -15.54
C PRO A 509 14.39 -15.88 -15.02
N THR A 510 15.57 -16.38 -14.63
CA THR A 510 15.66 -17.66 -13.91
C THR A 510 14.98 -17.57 -12.55
N VAL A 511 14.66 -18.70 -11.94
CA VAL A 511 14.04 -18.74 -10.59
C VAL A 511 14.93 -18.07 -9.55
N GLU A 512 16.24 -18.30 -9.62
CA GLU A 512 17.22 -17.68 -8.71
C GLU A 512 17.22 -16.14 -8.86
N MET A 513 17.29 -15.66 -10.10
CA MET A 513 17.23 -14.25 -10.40
C MET A 513 15.93 -13.59 -9.92
N CYS A 514 14.80 -14.29 -10.03
CA CYS A 514 13.54 -13.79 -9.48
C CYS A 514 13.65 -13.57 -7.97
N CYS A 515 14.26 -14.50 -7.24
CA CYS A 515 14.44 -14.37 -5.79
C CYS A 515 15.32 -13.17 -5.42
N ASP A 516 16.43 -12.98 -6.09
CA ASP A 516 17.33 -11.84 -5.86
C ASP A 516 16.65 -10.50 -6.14
N ILE A 517 15.93 -10.39 -7.28
CA ILE A 517 15.20 -9.16 -7.63
C ILE A 517 14.11 -8.83 -6.61
N VAL A 518 13.34 -9.85 -6.21
CA VAL A 518 12.26 -9.63 -5.24
C VAL A 518 12.82 -9.28 -3.87
N ASP A 519 13.89 -9.93 -3.40
CA ASP A 519 14.53 -9.59 -2.12
C ASP A 519 15.07 -8.14 -2.12
N TRP A 520 15.74 -7.74 -3.20
CA TRP A 520 16.20 -6.38 -3.35
C TRP A 520 15.05 -5.37 -3.36
N GLN A 521 14.00 -5.63 -4.14
CA GLN A 521 12.84 -4.74 -4.22
C GLN A 521 12.11 -4.61 -2.89
N GLU A 522 11.93 -5.73 -2.18
CA GLU A 522 11.38 -5.73 -0.82
C GLU A 522 12.24 -4.92 0.14
N MET A 523 13.57 -5.09 0.10
CA MET A 523 14.50 -4.36 0.93
C MET A 523 14.34 -2.84 0.73
N MET A 524 14.36 -2.37 -0.50
CA MET A 524 14.18 -0.95 -0.83
C MET A 524 12.80 -0.44 -0.36
N HIS A 525 11.78 -1.24 -0.53
CA HIS A 525 10.44 -0.89 -0.11
C HIS A 525 10.30 -0.80 1.43
N TYR A 526 10.93 -1.73 2.17
CA TYR A 526 10.96 -1.69 3.63
C TYR A 526 11.78 -0.50 4.16
N ILE A 527 12.80 -0.04 3.43
CA ILE A 527 13.48 1.22 3.75
C ILE A 527 12.50 2.38 3.58
N ASP A 528 11.86 2.49 2.41
CA ASP A 528 10.89 3.57 2.14
C ASP A 528 9.80 3.64 3.22
N ASP A 529 9.23 2.49 3.59
CA ASP A 529 8.20 2.39 4.63
C ASP A 529 8.72 2.74 6.03
N ALA A 530 9.98 2.48 6.33
CA ALA A 530 10.58 2.81 7.62
C ALA A 530 10.93 4.30 7.75
N VAL A 531 11.49 4.88 6.69
CA VAL A 531 11.96 6.27 6.72
C VAL A 531 10.90 7.29 6.27
N GLY A 532 9.77 6.81 5.71
CA GLY A 532 8.71 7.65 5.20
C GLY A 532 9.01 8.26 3.82
N MET A 533 9.79 7.58 3.01
CA MET A 533 10.12 8.00 1.66
C MET A 533 8.96 7.73 0.69
N CYS A 534 8.82 8.62 -0.28
CA CYS A 534 7.95 8.33 -1.42
C CYS A 534 8.60 7.26 -2.31
N ALA A 535 7.92 6.15 -2.55
CA ALA A 535 8.41 5.10 -3.45
C ALA A 535 8.84 5.64 -4.83
N GLY A 536 8.20 6.71 -5.32
CA GLY A 536 8.61 7.39 -6.55
C GLY A 536 10.01 8.03 -6.53
N LEU A 537 10.67 8.11 -5.39
CA LEU A 537 12.06 8.56 -5.23
C LEU A 537 12.95 7.48 -4.61
N GLY A 538 12.34 6.41 -4.09
CA GLY A 538 13.02 5.27 -3.46
C GLY A 538 12.90 4.00 -4.31
N SER A 539 12.03 3.11 -3.91
CA SER A 539 11.93 1.74 -4.46
C SER A 539 11.36 1.63 -5.88
N PHE A 540 10.68 2.65 -6.39
CA PHE A 540 9.98 2.61 -7.67
C PHE A 540 10.86 2.80 -8.92
N PRO A 541 11.77 3.77 -8.99
CA PRO A 541 12.57 3.99 -10.20
C PRO A 541 13.65 2.92 -10.37
N LEU A 542 13.98 2.60 -11.62
CA LEU A 542 15.11 1.71 -11.95
C LEU A 542 16.46 2.25 -11.45
N LYS A 543 16.64 3.57 -11.51
CA LYS A 543 17.76 4.26 -10.88
C LYS A 543 17.21 5.28 -9.89
N PRO A 544 16.96 4.89 -8.65
CA PRO A 544 16.39 5.81 -7.67
C PRO A 544 17.44 6.83 -7.22
N PRO A 545 17.02 8.08 -6.94
CA PRO A 545 17.90 9.06 -6.30
C PRO A 545 18.29 8.64 -4.87
N TYR A 546 17.46 7.80 -4.23
CA TYR A 546 17.75 7.14 -2.96
C TYR A 546 17.97 5.65 -3.20
N HIS A 547 19.15 5.16 -2.89
CA HIS A 547 19.56 3.77 -3.09
C HIS A 547 20.38 3.26 -1.91
N ILE A 548 20.64 1.97 -1.86
CA ILE A 548 21.30 1.34 -0.72
C ILE A 548 22.67 1.95 -0.39
N HIS A 549 23.41 2.43 -1.41
CA HIS A 549 24.75 3.00 -1.21
C HIS A 549 24.73 4.40 -0.59
N ASN A 550 23.66 5.18 -0.72
CA ASN A 550 23.57 6.51 -0.10
C ASN A 550 22.67 6.55 1.14
N TRP A 551 21.79 5.57 1.33
CA TRP A 551 20.92 5.49 2.49
C TRP A 551 21.67 5.52 3.84
N PRO A 552 22.76 4.72 4.05
CA PRO A 552 23.47 4.73 5.32
C PRO A 552 23.98 6.11 5.72
N ALA A 553 24.61 6.83 4.80
CA ALA A 553 25.11 8.18 5.05
C ALA A 553 23.98 9.17 5.38
N ILE A 554 22.90 9.16 4.61
CA ILE A 554 21.73 10.02 4.82
C ILE A 554 21.09 9.76 6.17
N LEU A 555 20.86 8.49 6.51
CA LEU A 555 20.24 8.09 7.77
C LEU A 555 21.14 8.42 8.96
N SER A 556 22.42 8.16 8.84
CA SER A 556 23.41 8.50 9.87
C SER A 556 23.50 10.02 10.09
N ALA A 557 23.52 10.82 9.02
CA ALA A 557 23.52 12.28 9.13
C ALA A 557 22.23 12.83 9.76
N ALA A 558 21.08 12.20 9.48
CA ALA A 558 19.80 12.63 10.01
C ALA A 558 19.59 12.21 11.47
N SER A 559 19.83 10.94 11.79
CA SER A 559 19.45 10.33 13.07
C SER A 559 20.60 10.15 14.06
N GLY A 560 21.85 10.21 13.60
CA GLY A 560 23.03 9.89 14.41
C GLY A 560 23.25 8.39 14.63
N LEU A 561 22.45 7.52 13.98
CA LEU A 561 22.67 6.08 14.02
C LEU A 561 23.96 5.76 13.24
N ASP A 562 24.75 4.84 13.75
CA ASP A 562 25.90 4.27 13.05
C ASP A 562 25.41 3.09 12.21
N LEU A 563 25.23 3.34 10.92
CA LEU A 563 24.67 2.39 9.96
C LEU A 563 25.55 2.27 8.74
N ASP A 564 25.85 1.03 8.38
CA ASP A 564 26.39 0.66 7.08
C ASP A 564 25.33 -0.08 6.24
N GLU A 565 25.67 -0.49 5.04
CA GLU A 565 24.75 -1.19 4.13
C GLU A 565 24.30 -2.52 4.72
N GLU A 566 25.18 -3.29 5.37
CA GLU A 566 24.84 -4.59 5.94
C GLU A 566 23.94 -4.45 7.17
N GLY A 567 24.17 -3.46 8.00
CA GLY A 567 23.28 -3.10 9.10
C GLY A 567 21.89 -2.72 8.61
N LEU A 568 21.82 -1.92 7.53
CA LEU A 568 20.56 -1.53 6.92
C LEU A 568 19.80 -2.74 6.31
N LYS A 569 20.51 -3.62 5.59
CA LYS A 569 19.95 -4.88 5.08
C LYS A 569 19.43 -5.78 6.20
N THR A 570 20.16 -5.87 7.30
CA THR A 570 19.75 -6.63 8.48
C THR A 570 18.46 -6.09 9.10
N ILE A 571 18.34 -4.77 9.22
CA ILE A 571 17.12 -4.12 9.73
C ILE A 571 15.93 -4.41 8.81
N THR A 572 16.10 -4.28 7.49
CA THR A 572 15.01 -4.55 6.54
C THR A 572 14.57 -6.00 6.54
N ARG A 573 15.52 -6.95 6.61
CA ARG A 573 15.23 -8.38 6.74
C ARG A 573 14.53 -8.71 8.05
N ARG A 574 14.93 -8.07 9.15
CA ARG A 574 14.24 -8.19 10.45
C ARG A 574 12.79 -7.70 10.33
N ASN A 575 12.57 -6.52 9.76
CA ASN A 575 11.23 -5.96 9.59
C ASN A 575 10.36 -6.85 8.69
N ARG A 576 10.91 -7.34 7.58
CA ARG A 576 10.20 -8.26 6.67
C ARG A 576 9.78 -9.55 7.39
N ASN A 577 10.67 -10.14 8.18
CA ASN A 577 10.37 -11.37 8.91
C ASN A 577 9.42 -11.13 10.09
N LEU A 578 9.50 -9.99 10.76
CA LEU A 578 8.55 -9.61 11.81
C LEU A 578 7.13 -9.42 11.25
N VAL A 579 6.99 -8.72 10.14
CA VAL A 579 5.69 -8.56 9.43
C VAL A 579 5.17 -9.92 8.97
N ARG A 580 6.02 -10.76 8.41
CA ARG A 580 5.67 -12.13 8.02
C ARG A 580 5.18 -12.94 9.21
N ALA A 581 5.92 -12.93 10.30
CA ALA A 581 5.58 -13.64 11.53
C ALA A 581 4.28 -13.14 12.15
N LEU A 582 4.03 -11.83 12.13
CA LEU A 582 2.79 -11.25 12.60
C LEU A 582 1.57 -11.82 11.83
N ASN A 583 1.71 -11.99 10.52
CA ASN A 583 0.68 -12.58 9.67
C ASN A 583 0.57 -14.10 9.87
N ASN A 584 1.69 -14.83 9.99
CA ASN A 584 1.66 -16.26 10.28
C ASN A 584 1.01 -16.55 11.64
N ARG A 585 1.26 -15.73 12.66
CA ARG A 585 0.59 -15.82 13.97
C ARG A 585 -0.94 -15.68 13.87
N ARG A 586 -1.42 -15.02 12.81
CA ARG A 586 -2.84 -14.86 12.47
C ARG A 586 -3.35 -15.89 11.43
N GLY A 587 -2.56 -16.91 11.15
CA GLY A 587 -2.95 -18.01 10.28
C GLY A 587 -2.57 -17.88 8.80
N LEU A 588 -1.74 -16.90 8.40
CA LEU A 588 -1.24 -16.83 7.04
C LEU A 588 -0.40 -18.06 6.71
N THR A 589 -0.71 -18.72 5.62
CA THR A 589 0.00 -19.88 5.08
C THR A 589 0.22 -19.73 3.56
N ARG A 590 0.95 -20.69 2.99
CA ARG A 590 1.12 -20.81 1.53
C ARG A 590 -0.20 -20.83 0.76
N ALA A 591 -1.26 -21.41 1.35
CA ALA A 591 -2.58 -21.49 0.69
C ALA A 591 -3.17 -20.09 0.40
N ASP A 592 -2.87 -19.09 1.23
CA ASP A 592 -3.30 -17.71 1.04
C ASP A 592 -2.50 -16.98 -0.06
N GLU A 593 -1.36 -17.53 -0.47
CA GLU A 593 -0.43 -16.93 -1.45
C GLU A 593 -0.65 -17.48 -2.87
N ARG A 594 -1.86 -17.87 -3.16
CA ARG A 594 -2.26 -18.42 -4.44
C ARG A 594 -3.37 -17.57 -5.06
N PRO A 595 -3.21 -17.12 -6.32
CA PRO A 595 -4.31 -16.50 -7.05
C PRO A 595 -5.36 -17.54 -7.42
N PRO A 596 -6.63 -17.14 -7.69
CA PRO A 596 -7.67 -18.03 -8.19
C PRO A 596 -7.27 -18.78 -9.45
N ASP A 597 -7.73 -20.02 -9.62
CA ASP A 597 -7.31 -20.91 -10.70
C ASP A 597 -7.66 -20.38 -12.10
N ASP A 598 -8.80 -19.75 -12.25
CA ASP A 598 -9.28 -19.21 -13.51
C ASP A 598 -8.83 -17.78 -13.79
N HIS A 599 -8.22 -17.13 -12.81
CA HIS A 599 -7.87 -15.71 -12.87
C HIS A 599 -7.00 -15.40 -14.08
N TRP A 600 -6.00 -16.24 -14.32
CA TRP A 600 -5.06 -16.06 -15.41
C TRP A 600 -5.09 -17.26 -16.35
N LYS A 601 -5.72 -17.11 -17.48
CA LYS A 601 -5.83 -18.17 -18.50
C LYS A 601 -4.49 -18.74 -18.98
N ARG A 602 -3.39 -18.05 -18.70
CA ARG A 602 -2.03 -18.43 -19.10
C ARG A 602 -1.13 -18.70 -17.88
N ARG A 603 -1.69 -19.12 -16.77
CA ARG A 603 -0.93 -19.50 -15.58
C ARG A 603 0.02 -20.64 -15.87
N PHE A 604 1.10 -20.65 -15.10
CA PHE A 604 2.11 -21.71 -15.09
C PHE A 604 2.20 -22.35 -13.70
N PRO A 605 1.24 -23.19 -13.31
CA PRO A 605 1.16 -23.71 -11.94
C PRO A 605 2.45 -24.37 -11.44
N GLU A 606 3.14 -25.10 -12.31
CA GLU A 606 4.42 -25.75 -11.95
C GLU A 606 5.53 -24.73 -11.69
N LEU A 607 5.63 -23.67 -12.51
CA LEU A 607 6.60 -22.60 -12.30
C LEU A 607 6.25 -21.80 -11.04
N GLU A 608 4.96 -21.52 -10.81
CA GLU A 608 4.49 -20.81 -9.62
C GLU A 608 4.89 -21.54 -8.35
N GLN A 609 4.74 -22.86 -8.30
CA GLN A 609 5.17 -23.67 -7.15
C GLN A 609 6.69 -23.65 -6.97
N LYS A 610 7.45 -23.81 -8.05
CA LYS A 610 8.92 -23.72 -8.02
C LYS A 610 9.41 -22.37 -7.53
N LEU A 611 8.77 -21.29 -7.96
CA LEU A 611 9.09 -19.93 -7.52
C LEU A 611 8.85 -19.74 -6.02
N LEU A 612 7.71 -20.21 -5.50
CA LEU A 612 7.40 -20.12 -4.08
C LEU A 612 8.36 -20.97 -3.24
N ASP A 613 8.67 -22.21 -3.67
CA ASP A 613 9.63 -23.08 -2.99
C ASP A 613 11.01 -22.44 -2.89
N ALA A 614 11.51 -21.94 -4.04
CA ALA A 614 12.82 -21.30 -4.09
C ALA A 614 12.87 -20.03 -3.26
N TYR A 615 11.83 -19.20 -3.34
CA TYR A 615 11.76 -17.95 -2.60
C TYR A 615 11.66 -18.20 -1.08
N TYR A 616 10.86 -19.17 -0.64
CA TYR A 616 10.78 -19.52 0.79
C TYR A 616 12.12 -20.04 1.31
N ALA A 617 12.79 -20.93 0.56
CA ALA A 617 14.14 -21.40 0.91
C ALA A 617 15.14 -20.24 0.96
N TYR A 618 15.11 -19.34 -0.02
CA TYR A 618 15.96 -18.15 -0.08
C TYR A 618 15.76 -17.23 1.14
N LYS A 619 14.51 -17.05 1.58
CA LYS A 619 14.18 -16.23 2.77
C LYS A 619 14.43 -16.95 4.09
N GLY A 620 14.79 -18.23 4.08
CA GLY A 620 14.92 -19.05 5.30
C GLY A 620 13.57 -19.36 5.95
N TRP A 621 12.52 -19.56 5.13
CA TRP A 621 11.19 -19.97 5.56
C TRP A 621 10.95 -21.44 5.25
N ASN A 622 10.01 -22.06 5.93
CA ASN A 622 9.61 -23.43 5.65
C ASN A 622 8.66 -23.51 4.43
N GLU A 623 8.22 -24.72 4.05
CA GLU A 623 7.33 -24.98 2.92
C GLU A 623 5.98 -24.27 2.99
N ASN A 624 5.54 -23.84 4.17
CA ASN A 624 4.33 -23.06 4.40
C ASN A 624 4.57 -21.53 4.45
N GLY A 625 5.81 -21.10 4.15
CA GLY A 625 6.18 -19.69 4.17
C GLY A 625 6.28 -19.11 5.58
N ILE A 626 6.58 -19.93 6.57
CA ILE A 626 6.78 -19.52 7.97
C ILE A 626 8.28 -19.39 8.22
N PRO A 627 8.77 -18.24 8.76
CA PRO A 627 10.17 -18.08 9.10
C PRO A 627 10.65 -19.19 10.04
N THR A 628 11.81 -19.80 9.71
CA THR A 628 12.39 -20.82 10.57
C THR A 628 12.93 -20.21 11.86
N GLU A 629 13.08 -21.02 12.89
CA GLU A 629 13.68 -20.58 14.16
C GLU A 629 15.09 -20.00 13.96
N ALA A 630 15.90 -20.65 13.14
CA ALA A 630 17.24 -20.19 12.82
C ALA A 630 17.22 -18.78 12.20
N THR A 631 16.29 -18.53 11.25
CA THR A 631 16.12 -17.23 10.62
C THR A 631 15.68 -16.17 11.65
N LEU A 632 14.70 -16.47 12.49
CA LEU A 632 14.22 -15.54 13.50
C LEU A 632 15.33 -15.16 14.49
N ARG A 633 16.08 -16.15 15.03
CA ARG A 633 17.17 -15.90 15.96
C ARG A 633 18.33 -15.11 15.34
N ALA A 634 18.71 -15.45 14.10
CA ALA A 634 19.75 -14.71 13.38
C ALA A 634 19.40 -13.22 13.18
N LEU A 635 18.11 -12.90 13.18
CA LEU A 635 17.60 -11.52 13.05
C LEU A 635 17.28 -10.85 14.40
N GLY A 636 17.60 -11.50 15.54
CA GLY A 636 17.29 -10.97 16.88
C GLY A 636 15.79 -10.92 17.19
N LEU A 637 15.02 -11.86 16.63
CA LEU A 637 13.58 -12.06 16.87
C LEU A 637 13.35 -13.31 17.73
N ASP A 638 14.13 -13.48 18.81
CA ASP A 638 14.09 -14.63 19.72
C ASP A 638 12.73 -14.80 20.37
N ASP A 639 12.13 -13.72 20.80
CA ASP A 639 10.78 -13.70 21.40
C ASP A 639 9.69 -14.15 20.42
N VAL A 640 9.86 -13.86 19.13
CA VAL A 640 8.99 -14.32 18.06
C VAL A 640 9.12 -15.85 17.88
N ALA A 641 10.34 -16.34 17.87
CA ALA A 641 10.61 -17.79 17.79
C ALA A 641 10.00 -18.54 18.98
N GLU A 642 10.14 -17.99 20.19
CA GLU A 642 9.56 -18.56 21.41
C GLU A 642 8.02 -18.55 21.39
N ASP A 643 7.39 -17.45 20.93
CA ASP A 643 5.94 -17.41 20.76
C ASP A 643 5.45 -18.43 19.74
N PHE A 644 6.15 -18.59 18.63
CA PHE A 644 5.82 -19.59 17.61
C PHE A 644 5.93 -21.02 18.13
N ARG A 645 6.95 -21.34 18.93
CA ARG A 645 7.06 -22.64 19.60
C ARG A 645 5.91 -22.89 20.58
N ARG A 646 5.62 -21.90 21.43
CA ARG A 646 4.53 -21.99 22.42
C ARG A 646 3.16 -22.19 21.76
N ARG A 647 2.95 -21.62 20.58
CA ARG A 647 1.69 -21.75 19.80
C ARG A 647 1.66 -22.98 18.89
N GLY A 648 2.74 -23.77 18.81
CA GLY A 648 2.83 -24.93 17.90
C GLY A 648 2.94 -24.54 16.42
N ILE A 649 3.31 -23.30 16.11
CA ILE A 649 3.55 -22.83 14.73
C ILE A 649 4.89 -23.37 14.22
N LEU A 650 5.88 -23.50 15.11
CA LEU A 650 7.16 -24.18 14.84
C LEU A 650 7.22 -25.53 15.55
N PRO A 651 7.96 -26.53 14.99
CA PRO A 651 8.12 -27.85 15.63
C PRO A 651 8.70 -27.76 17.06
N GLY A 652 8.22 -28.61 17.96
CA GLY A 652 8.71 -28.71 19.34
C GLY A 652 7.96 -27.88 20.40
N GLY A 653 6.81 -27.26 20.04
CA GLY A 653 5.89 -26.62 21.00
C GLY A 653 5.00 -27.64 21.75
N THR A 654 4.57 -27.29 22.95
CA THR A 654 3.77 -28.14 23.86
C THR A 654 2.38 -28.55 23.32
N ALA A 655 1.94 -28.02 22.18
CA ALA A 655 0.70 -28.43 21.51
C ALA A 655 0.73 -29.85 20.95
N ASP A 656 1.93 -30.37 20.59
CA ASP A 656 2.10 -31.74 20.14
C ASP A 656 1.98 -32.78 21.28
N ALA A 657 2.13 -32.36 22.53
CA ALA A 657 1.96 -33.24 23.69
C ALA A 657 0.47 -33.47 24.04
N ALA A 658 -0.40 -32.49 23.80
CA ALA A 658 -1.83 -32.60 24.10
C ALA A 658 -2.59 -33.44 23.04
N ALA A 659 -2.14 -33.39 21.76
CA ALA A 659 -2.75 -34.16 20.69
C ALA A 659 -2.39 -35.67 20.73
N LYS A 660 -1.25 -36.02 21.28
CA LYS A 660 -0.82 -37.41 21.45
C LYS A 660 -1.44 -38.13 22.67
N THR A 661 -1.87 -37.36 23.68
CA THR A 661 -2.53 -37.92 24.87
C THR A 661 -3.99 -38.26 24.68
N THR A 662 -4.64 -37.70 23.65
CA THR A 662 -6.05 -38.01 23.31
C THR A 662 -6.22 -39.14 22.31
N ALA A 663 -5.13 -39.61 21.65
CA ALA A 663 -5.17 -40.70 20.70
C ALA A 663 -4.89 -42.10 21.33
N ASP A 664 -4.35 -42.18 22.54
CA ASP A 664 -4.01 -43.45 23.23
C ASP A 664 -4.99 -43.87 24.35
N GLY A 665 -6.08 -43.09 24.56
CA GLY A 665 -7.10 -43.34 25.58
C GLY A 665 -8.35 -44.12 25.15
N GLY A 666 -8.36 -44.72 23.97
CA GLY A 666 -9.54 -45.37 23.39
C GLY A 666 -9.36 -46.82 22.96
N LYS A 667 -8.76 -47.67 23.81
CA LYS A 667 -8.87 -49.13 23.73
C LYS A 667 -8.60 -49.73 25.11
N ALA A 668 -9.61 -49.96 25.87
CA ALA A 668 -9.78 -51.02 26.86
C ALA A 668 -11.28 -51.31 27.05
#